data_026137882b889b29821eded7a281ccde
#
_entry.id   026137882b889b29821eded7a281ccde
#
_cell.length_a   1.000
_cell.length_b   1.000
_cell.length_c   1.000
_cell.angle_alpha   90.00
_cell.angle_beta   90.00
_cell.angle_gamma   90.00
#
_symmetry.space_group_name_H-M   'P 1'
#
loop_
_entity.id
_entity.type
_entity.pdbx_description
1 polymer ?
#
loop_
_entity_poly.entity_id
_entity_poly.type
_entity_poly.pdbx_seq_one_letter_code
_entity_poly.pdbx_strand_id
1 'polypeptide(L)'
;MSTISRRDFVVLSGAAAASTAFSPVLAAAGVPVFPYGTHIYREPPLSLEQLAADLPVLKRLGFSMVKIQESWSTDEPHPGEIDLSRVEKVVADARQNGLLVYFGVTMEQAPAWLWRKFPDANMVYEDGTPHNDPTQYLLSSDGKPGPCWHHPGARAAAEHFIEAVGTRLSRYENITVWNVWQEIGLAPWSTRPGHRYLCYCANTLAAFRVWLKERYRTLEELNGKWRTAFGSWDEVEPVRLFTPLPSVIDWRVFMEDQYLSDALRWKAEAFRRSDPFRRPIMAHTPGSNYGSTADWAYSRSLDVYGTSLYPGWGEPEDVDVTSAERVRDSARPLEQLCGNVMMRVDYVRSASATGRIWAAELQGGRAGGGPAPGRTPDAGDIRRWVLGTLAAGARGVCFWNHRNEPLWSENSGFGLLDRRGQSTARAEEAGRLGRAIQAEADLFLNGEVPRAEVGIVVNERQFQFASASEPAYILSQSIASVRGLYKALWSGGIAADFVNAERFTEAGTPYKVMLLPAPLCMSSATARSLADYVRSGGTLISEATPGRFDDYGFGTPDELGAGLPELFGVEHERLAAWVPEASDGPPPNKSSHSWPLNGLGGLAGRHAVGNLYLQALKLRGAEAILMHGDYVVGSTHVYGKGRAVLIGTLLGSAIAEGETSGNAEVITSLVANAGVKPDRVGSLLRRRRVLGKTSAWFLINPTHQPVRETLQLSTDGSVTNLLSGALKSKDRQLSIEVGPLDIACLILR
;
A
#
# COMPACT_ATOMS: atom_id res chain seq x y z
N MET A 1 6.44 -34.54 -20.04
CA MET A 1 6.70 -33.78 -21.27
C MET A 1 5.37 -33.53 -21.95
N SER A 2 4.73 -32.41 -21.67
CA SER A 2 3.61 -31.88 -22.45
C SER A 2 3.81 -30.39 -22.57
N THR A 3 4.06 -29.96 -23.79
CA THR A 3 4.28 -28.58 -24.20
C THR A 3 3.02 -27.78 -24.06
N ILE A 4 3.00 -26.77 -23.16
CA ILE A 4 1.95 -25.76 -23.05
C ILE A 4 2.21 -24.72 -24.16
N SER A 5 1.28 -24.63 -25.10
CA SER A 5 1.35 -23.78 -26.27
C SER A 5 0.96 -22.34 -25.94
N ARG A 6 1.53 -21.38 -26.68
CA ARG A 6 1.27 -19.90 -26.60
C ARG A 6 -0.20 -19.49 -26.77
N ARG A 7 -1.13 -20.42 -27.02
CA ARG A 7 -2.57 -20.14 -27.19
C ARG A 7 -3.35 -20.11 -25.87
N ASP A 8 -2.78 -20.61 -24.78
CA ASP A 8 -3.47 -20.67 -23.48
C ASP A 8 -3.29 -19.37 -22.64
N PHE A 9 -2.58 -18.39 -23.18
CA PHE A 9 -2.34 -17.08 -22.53
C PHE A 9 -3.27 -15.95 -23.00
N VAL A 10 -4.19 -16.19 -23.92
CA VAL A 10 -5.01 -15.15 -24.57
C VAL A 10 -6.52 -15.33 -24.34
N VAL A 11 -6.96 -16.06 -23.36
CA VAL A 11 -8.39 -16.12 -23.05
C VAL A 11 -8.60 -15.97 -21.55
N LEU A 12 -8.57 -14.72 -21.08
CA LEU A 12 -9.24 -14.28 -19.82
C LEU A 12 -9.35 -12.75 -19.75
N SER A 13 -9.62 -12.10 -20.87
CA SER A 13 -10.09 -10.71 -20.92
C SER A 13 -11.55 -10.71 -21.39
N GLY A 14 -12.46 -10.97 -20.47
CA GLY A 14 -13.89 -10.99 -20.78
C GLY A 14 -14.72 -11.65 -19.68
N ALA A 15 -14.27 -11.63 -18.45
CA ALA A 15 -15.13 -11.96 -17.33
C ALA A 15 -15.87 -10.69 -16.87
N ALA A 16 -17.08 -10.49 -17.40
CA ALA A 16 -18.08 -9.74 -16.68
C ALA A 16 -18.08 -10.26 -15.23
N ALA A 17 -17.84 -9.37 -14.27
CA ALA A 17 -17.84 -9.68 -12.86
C ALA A 17 -19.16 -10.36 -12.48
N ALA A 18 -19.18 -11.66 -12.46
CA ALA A 18 -20.11 -12.40 -11.65
C ALA A 18 -19.74 -12.06 -10.20
N SER A 19 -20.50 -11.19 -9.57
CA SER A 19 -20.48 -10.94 -8.14
C SER A 19 -20.87 -12.26 -7.46
N THR A 20 -19.89 -13.15 -7.27
CA THR A 20 -20.06 -14.23 -6.30
C THR A 20 -20.07 -13.55 -4.94
N ALA A 21 -21.29 -13.39 -4.41
CA ALA A 21 -21.52 -12.98 -3.04
C ALA A 21 -20.52 -13.72 -2.13
N PHE A 22 -19.97 -13.00 -1.17
CA PHE A 22 -19.08 -13.58 -0.15
C PHE A 22 -19.84 -14.74 0.49
N SER A 23 -19.46 -15.96 0.15
CA SER A 23 -20.21 -17.18 0.42
C SER A 23 -20.11 -17.65 1.87
N PRO A 24 -20.92 -18.55 2.27
CA PRO A 24 -21.76 -18.58 3.47
C PRO A 24 -21.09 -19.03 4.75
N VAL A 25 -19.78 -18.96 4.89
CA VAL A 25 -19.09 -19.25 6.17
C VAL A 25 -19.28 -18.11 7.17
N LEU A 26 -19.63 -16.89 6.70
CA LEU A 26 -19.83 -15.72 7.55
C LEU A 26 -21.30 -15.50 7.99
N ALA A 27 -22.21 -16.34 7.56
CA ALA A 27 -23.63 -16.19 7.83
C ALA A 27 -24.22 -17.40 8.59
N ALA A 28 -23.89 -17.54 9.85
CA ALA A 28 -24.84 -18.24 10.74
C ALA A 28 -26.11 -17.37 10.79
N ALA A 29 -27.19 -17.81 10.15
CA ALA A 29 -28.49 -17.13 10.06
C ALA A 29 -28.68 -16.08 8.94
N GLY A 30 -27.93 -16.10 7.84
CA GLY A 30 -28.27 -15.29 6.66
C GLY A 30 -28.01 -13.77 6.76
N VAL A 31 -27.44 -13.27 7.87
CA VAL A 31 -27.09 -11.86 8.05
C VAL A 31 -25.60 -11.66 7.77
N PRO A 32 -25.22 -10.76 6.85
CA PRO A 32 -23.81 -10.49 6.57
C PRO A 32 -23.11 -9.92 7.80
N VAL A 33 -21.88 -10.40 8.09
CA VAL A 33 -21.04 -9.90 9.19
C VAL A 33 -19.85 -9.19 8.61
N PHE A 34 -19.70 -7.89 8.91
CA PHE A 34 -18.52 -7.14 8.54
C PHE A 34 -17.34 -7.54 9.45
N PRO A 35 -16.18 -7.94 8.91
CA PRO A 35 -14.99 -8.30 9.70
C PRO A 35 -14.42 -7.05 10.37
N TYR A 36 -14.68 -6.90 11.66
CA TYR A 36 -14.22 -5.75 12.46
C TYR A 36 -13.61 -6.26 13.76
N GLY A 37 -12.30 -6.17 13.88
CA GLY A 37 -11.61 -6.87 14.95
C GLY A 37 -10.32 -6.22 15.43
N THR A 38 -9.63 -6.98 16.27
CA THR A 38 -8.31 -6.61 16.79
C THR A 38 -7.44 -7.84 16.95
N HIS A 39 -6.14 -7.66 16.86
CA HIS A 39 -5.16 -8.69 17.12
C HIS A 39 -5.13 -9.01 18.62
N ILE A 40 -5.09 -10.31 18.98
CA ILE A 40 -5.08 -10.75 20.37
C ILE A 40 -3.96 -11.73 20.72
N TYR A 41 -3.38 -12.40 19.73
CA TYR A 41 -2.45 -13.49 19.97
C TYR A 41 -1.27 -13.48 19.00
N ARG A 42 -0.07 -13.34 19.55
CA ARG A 42 1.24 -13.54 18.92
C ARG A 42 2.23 -14.01 19.98
N GLU A 43 3.15 -14.87 19.62
CA GLU A 43 4.16 -15.38 20.56
C GLU A 43 5.24 -14.32 20.92
N PRO A 44 5.61 -14.18 22.20
CA PRO A 44 4.96 -14.76 23.36
C PRO A 44 3.67 -14.04 23.73
N PRO A 45 2.52 -14.76 23.86
CA PRO A 45 1.24 -14.13 24.13
C PRO A 45 1.04 -13.78 25.60
N LEU A 46 -0.06 -13.09 25.86
CA LEU A 46 -0.65 -13.01 27.19
C LEU A 46 -1.05 -14.41 27.69
N SER A 47 -1.27 -14.58 29.00
CA SER A 47 -1.75 -15.86 29.52
C SER A 47 -3.12 -16.22 28.95
N LEU A 48 -3.44 -17.53 28.88
CA LEU A 48 -4.75 -17.97 28.39
C LEU A 48 -5.90 -17.41 29.22
N GLU A 49 -5.69 -17.23 30.54
CA GLU A 49 -6.68 -16.65 31.46
C GLU A 49 -6.93 -15.16 31.11
N GLN A 50 -5.87 -14.40 30.81
CA GLN A 50 -5.99 -13.00 30.40
C GLN A 50 -6.72 -12.88 29.06
N LEU A 51 -6.36 -13.71 28.08
CA LEU A 51 -7.04 -13.75 26.79
C LEU A 51 -8.52 -14.11 26.92
N ALA A 52 -8.84 -15.16 27.72
CA ALA A 52 -10.21 -15.56 27.98
C ALA A 52 -11.03 -14.46 28.66
N ALA A 53 -10.42 -13.65 29.53
CA ALA A 53 -11.07 -12.52 30.18
C ALA A 53 -11.33 -11.34 29.21
N ASP A 54 -10.47 -11.15 28.21
CA ASP A 54 -10.56 -10.03 27.27
C ASP A 54 -11.62 -10.26 26.16
N LEU A 55 -11.81 -11.52 25.73
CA LEU A 55 -12.75 -11.83 24.64
C LEU A 55 -14.18 -11.31 24.89
N PRO A 56 -14.83 -11.53 26.07
CA PRO A 56 -16.14 -10.97 26.34
C PRO A 56 -16.13 -9.43 26.42
N VAL A 57 -15.01 -8.78 26.79
CA VAL A 57 -14.88 -7.31 26.75
C VAL A 57 -14.94 -6.83 25.31
N LEU A 58 -14.15 -7.42 24.42
CA LEU A 58 -14.15 -7.07 22.99
C LEU A 58 -15.54 -7.27 22.37
N LYS A 59 -16.21 -8.40 22.68
CA LYS A 59 -17.56 -8.64 22.18
C LYS A 59 -18.57 -7.59 22.64
N ARG A 60 -18.57 -7.23 23.93
CA ARG A 60 -19.46 -6.17 24.48
C ARG A 60 -19.18 -4.81 23.85
N LEU A 61 -17.93 -4.48 23.53
CA LEU A 61 -17.56 -3.26 22.83
C LEU A 61 -18.13 -3.21 21.41
N GLY A 62 -18.37 -4.34 20.75
CA GLY A 62 -18.94 -4.38 19.40
C GLY A 62 -17.98 -4.95 18.33
N PHE A 63 -16.90 -5.59 18.75
CA PHE A 63 -16.04 -6.32 17.83
C PHE A 63 -16.71 -7.61 17.36
N SER A 64 -16.56 -7.93 16.07
CA SER A 64 -17.07 -9.15 15.44
C SER A 64 -16.00 -10.22 15.24
N MET A 65 -14.71 -9.85 15.34
CA MET A 65 -13.58 -10.67 14.94
C MET A 65 -12.38 -10.46 15.86
N VAL A 66 -11.54 -11.47 15.97
CA VAL A 66 -10.19 -11.39 16.56
C VAL A 66 -9.15 -11.95 15.58
N LYS A 67 -7.93 -11.40 15.59
CA LYS A 67 -6.80 -11.93 14.82
C LYS A 67 -5.90 -12.76 15.75
N ILE A 68 -5.53 -13.93 15.28
CA ILE A 68 -4.58 -14.84 15.91
C ILE A 68 -3.42 -15.05 14.93
N GLN A 69 -2.20 -14.85 15.40
CA GLN A 69 -0.98 -15.04 14.61
C GLN A 69 -0.12 -16.11 15.28
N GLU A 70 -0.14 -17.29 14.71
CA GLU A 70 0.58 -18.44 15.25
C GLU A 70 2.02 -18.50 14.77
N SER A 71 2.91 -19.09 15.58
CA SER A 71 4.33 -19.17 15.29
C SER A 71 4.77 -20.62 15.09
N TRP A 72 5.34 -20.91 13.91
CA TRP A 72 5.87 -22.23 13.58
C TRP A 72 6.91 -22.72 14.60
N SER A 73 7.79 -21.83 15.08
CA SER A 73 8.84 -22.22 16.05
C SER A 73 8.32 -22.69 17.40
N THR A 74 7.15 -22.23 17.80
CA THR A 74 6.53 -22.58 19.07
C THR A 74 5.76 -23.90 18.96
N ASP A 75 5.06 -24.10 17.85
CA ASP A 75 4.17 -25.23 17.69
C ASP A 75 4.87 -26.52 17.23
N GLU A 76 6.04 -26.42 16.60
CA GLU A 76 6.82 -27.57 16.13
C GLU A 76 8.26 -27.52 16.66
N PRO A 77 8.46 -27.68 18.00
CA PRO A 77 9.80 -27.67 18.60
C PRO A 77 10.68 -28.84 18.16
N HIS A 78 10.07 -29.95 17.73
CA HIS A 78 10.72 -31.11 17.13
C HIS A 78 10.08 -31.49 15.80
N PRO A 79 10.86 -31.98 14.81
CA PRO A 79 10.33 -32.28 13.49
C PRO A 79 9.14 -33.24 13.52
N GLY A 80 7.99 -32.81 13.05
CA GLY A 80 6.75 -33.60 12.98
C GLY A 80 5.94 -33.65 14.30
N GLU A 81 6.42 -33.07 15.37
CA GLU A 81 5.68 -32.96 16.63
C GLU A 81 4.96 -31.61 16.72
N ILE A 82 3.80 -31.52 16.04
CA ILE A 82 3.03 -30.30 15.96
C ILE A 82 1.97 -30.26 17.06
N ASP A 83 2.09 -29.33 18.01
CA ASP A 83 1.14 -29.09 19.08
C ASP A 83 0.40 -27.75 18.93
N LEU A 84 -0.83 -27.80 18.48
CA LEU A 84 -1.72 -26.64 18.32
C LEU A 84 -2.69 -26.47 19.50
N SER A 85 -2.53 -27.23 20.58
CA SER A 85 -3.51 -27.28 21.68
C SER A 85 -3.78 -25.91 22.32
N ARG A 86 -2.74 -25.08 22.41
CA ARG A 86 -2.82 -23.72 22.98
C ARG A 86 -3.65 -22.81 22.11
N VAL A 87 -3.34 -22.73 20.82
CA VAL A 87 -4.06 -21.88 19.90
C VAL A 87 -5.47 -22.37 19.62
N GLU A 88 -5.70 -23.70 19.63
CA GLU A 88 -7.06 -24.27 19.55
C GLU A 88 -7.96 -23.82 20.69
N LYS A 89 -7.39 -23.71 21.92
CA LYS A 89 -8.14 -23.16 23.05
C LYS A 89 -8.56 -21.72 22.80
N VAL A 90 -7.68 -20.87 22.28
CA VAL A 90 -8.00 -19.46 21.97
C VAL A 90 -9.08 -19.37 20.88
N VAL A 91 -8.98 -20.18 19.82
CA VAL A 91 -9.98 -20.26 18.75
C VAL A 91 -11.35 -20.71 19.29
N ALA A 92 -11.36 -21.72 20.17
CA ALA A 92 -12.59 -22.23 20.82
C ALA A 92 -13.21 -21.17 21.76
N ASP A 93 -12.40 -20.48 22.56
CA ASP A 93 -12.86 -19.41 23.44
C ASP A 93 -13.44 -18.22 22.63
N ALA A 94 -12.80 -17.85 21.51
CA ALA A 94 -13.34 -16.86 20.59
C ALA A 94 -14.72 -17.29 20.03
N ARG A 95 -14.86 -18.57 19.64
CA ARG A 95 -16.14 -19.16 19.19
C ARG A 95 -17.22 -19.07 20.25
N GLN A 96 -16.91 -19.43 21.49
CA GLN A 96 -17.84 -19.36 22.62
C GLN A 96 -18.35 -17.93 22.88
N ASN A 97 -17.51 -16.93 22.61
CA ASN A 97 -17.86 -15.51 22.67
C ASN A 97 -18.53 -14.97 21.40
N GLY A 98 -18.82 -15.81 20.41
CA GLY A 98 -19.41 -15.41 19.14
C GLY A 98 -18.53 -14.45 18.32
N LEU A 99 -17.21 -14.66 18.39
CA LEU A 99 -16.20 -13.91 17.62
C LEU A 99 -15.67 -14.77 16.48
N LEU A 100 -15.59 -14.15 15.32
CA LEU A 100 -14.90 -14.68 14.15
C LEU A 100 -13.39 -14.66 14.38
N VAL A 101 -12.66 -15.47 13.64
CA VAL A 101 -11.20 -15.54 13.72
C VAL A 101 -10.58 -15.26 12.35
N TYR A 102 -9.68 -14.30 12.32
CA TYR A 102 -8.69 -14.08 11.28
C TYR A 102 -7.41 -14.79 11.74
N PHE A 103 -7.09 -15.92 11.10
CA PHE A 103 -6.00 -16.78 11.54
C PHE A 103 -4.80 -16.68 10.61
N GLY A 104 -3.63 -16.40 11.16
CA GLY A 104 -2.36 -16.33 10.45
C GLY A 104 -1.32 -17.29 11.00
N VAL A 105 -0.34 -17.63 10.16
CA VAL A 105 0.86 -18.36 10.52
C VAL A 105 2.10 -17.53 10.20
N THR A 106 3.06 -17.52 11.14
CA THR A 106 4.36 -16.86 10.97
C THR A 106 5.42 -17.90 10.62
N MET A 107 5.61 -18.13 9.34
CA MET A 107 6.60 -19.09 8.84
C MET A 107 8.03 -18.55 8.92
N GLU A 108 8.17 -17.25 9.03
CA GLU A 108 9.44 -16.53 9.16
C GLU A 108 10.13 -16.83 10.49
N GLN A 109 9.36 -17.20 11.51
CA GLN A 109 9.85 -17.75 12.78
C GLN A 109 10.03 -19.26 12.67
N ALA A 110 10.98 -19.71 11.88
CA ALA A 110 11.24 -21.13 11.71
C ALA A 110 11.83 -21.76 12.98
N PRO A 111 11.49 -23.03 13.29
CA PRO A 111 11.97 -23.70 14.49
C PRO A 111 13.47 -23.97 14.46
N ALA A 112 14.08 -24.04 15.64
CA ALA A 112 15.53 -24.23 15.80
C ALA A 112 16.06 -25.50 15.12
N TRP A 113 15.26 -26.56 15.04
CA TRP A 113 15.65 -27.79 14.38
C TRP A 113 15.81 -27.62 12.87
N LEU A 114 15.08 -26.69 12.24
CA LEU A 114 15.15 -26.43 10.80
C LEU A 114 16.56 -25.96 10.41
N TRP A 115 17.11 -25.04 11.17
CA TRP A 115 18.45 -24.47 10.94
C TRP A 115 19.58 -25.50 11.15
N ARG A 116 19.36 -26.46 12.05
CA ARG A 116 20.30 -27.57 12.27
C ARG A 116 20.21 -28.61 11.15
N LYS A 117 18.98 -28.87 10.66
CA LYS A 117 18.73 -29.85 9.60
C LYS A 117 19.15 -29.33 8.21
N PHE A 118 18.94 -28.04 8.00
CA PHE A 118 19.18 -27.36 6.73
C PHE A 118 19.99 -26.07 6.97
N PRO A 119 21.28 -26.15 7.26
CA PRO A 119 22.12 -24.98 7.53
C PRO A 119 22.26 -24.04 6.34
N ASP A 120 22.12 -24.55 5.12
CA ASP A 120 22.13 -23.83 3.85
C ASP A 120 20.76 -23.24 3.46
N ALA A 121 19.73 -23.42 4.30
CA ALA A 121 18.44 -22.74 4.15
C ALA A 121 18.49 -21.27 4.63
N ASN A 122 19.58 -20.83 5.23
CA ASN A 122 19.70 -19.43 5.65
C ASN A 122 19.79 -18.51 4.43
N MET A 123 19.07 -17.38 4.49
CA MET A 123 19.28 -16.31 3.50
C MET A 123 20.66 -15.69 3.69
N VAL A 124 21.24 -15.20 2.60
CA VAL A 124 22.61 -14.70 2.57
C VAL A 124 22.59 -13.28 2.00
N TYR A 125 23.28 -12.37 2.68
CA TYR A 125 23.50 -11.01 2.21
C TYR A 125 24.48 -10.96 1.02
N GLU A 126 24.60 -9.79 0.42
CA GLU A 126 25.50 -9.51 -0.69
C GLU A 126 26.99 -9.77 -0.37
N ASP A 127 27.40 -9.71 0.89
CA ASP A 127 28.76 -10.00 1.36
C ASP A 127 29.01 -11.47 1.70
N GLY A 128 27.98 -12.32 1.55
CA GLY A 128 28.03 -13.74 1.88
C GLY A 128 27.71 -14.08 3.33
N THR A 129 27.43 -13.08 4.18
CA THR A 129 27.04 -13.36 5.60
C THR A 129 25.60 -13.87 5.70
N PRO A 130 25.31 -14.82 6.61
CA PRO A 130 23.96 -15.27 6.86
C PRO A 130 23.09 -14.16 7.47
N HIS A 131 21.82 -14.09 7.04
CA HIS A 131 20.87 -13.12 7.56
C HIS A 131 20.33 -13.50 8.94
N ASN A 132 19.81 -14.71 9.07
CA ASN A 132 19.21 -15.17 10.31
C ASN A 132 20.25 -15.75 11.25
N ASP A 133 20.25 -15.27 12.47
CA ASP A 133 20.94 -15.95 13.57
C ASP A 133 19.99 -17.05 14.11
N PRO A 134 20.39 -18.32 14.09
CA PRO A 134 19.57 -19.42 14.61
C PRO A 134 19.22 -19.30 16.09
N THR A 135 19.87 -18.41 16.84
CA THR A 135 19.57 -18.15 18.24
C THR A 135 18.45 -17.13 18.46
N GLN A 136 17.99 -16.47 17.39
CA GLN A 136 16.95 -15.42 17.45
C GLN A 136 15.54 -15.93 17.13
N TYR A 137 15.30 -17.22 17.17
CA TYR A 137 14.00 -17.83 16.82
C TYR A 137 12.84 -17.44 17.75
N LEU A 138 13.12 -16.89 18.93
CA LEU A 138 12.09 -16.40 19.86
C LEU A 138 11.66 -14.95 19.60
N LEU A 139 12.31 -14.26 18.70
CA LEU A 139 11.92 -12.89 18.39
C LEU A 139 10.68 -12.90 17.50
N SER A 140 9.70 -12.08 17.85
CA SER A 140 8.54 -11.88 17.00
C SER A 140 8.99 -11.40 15.64
N SER A 141 8.37 -11.90 14.59
CA SER A 141 8.74 -11.56 13.25
C SER A 141 7.78 -10.50 12.71
N ASP A 142 8.31 -9.32 12.47
CA ASP A 142 7.61 -8.26 11.78
C ASP A 142 7.99 -8.31 10.30
N GLY A 143 7.60 -9.39 9.61
CA GLY A 143 7.94 -9.58 8.21
C GLY A 143 9.41 -9.92 7.93
N LYS A 144 10.11 -10.54 8.88
CA LYS A 144 11.46 -11.07 8.65
C LYS A 144 11.43 -12.15 7.58
N PRO A 145 12.46 -12.22 6.71
CA PRO A 145 12.40 -13.14 5.57
C PRO A 145 12.39 -14.62 5.93
N GLY A 146 12.83 -15.01 7.14
CA GLY A 146 12.90 -16.42 7.56
C GLY A 146 13.94 -17.24 6.77
N PRO A 147 13.70 -18.54 6.57
CA PRO A 147 14.55 -19.35 5.71
C PRO A 147 14.38 -18.98 4.24
N CYS A 148 15.37 -19.32 3.42
CA CYS A 148 15.26 -19.18 1.98
C CYS A 148 14.22 -20.15 1.43
N TRP A 149 13.15 -19.63 0.85
CA TRP A 149 12.05 -20.44 0.29
C TRP A 149 12.39 -21.13 -1.02
N HIS A 150 13.55 -20.86 -1.63
CA HIS A 150 14.09 -21.68 -2.71
C HIS A 150 14.81 -22.93 -2.20
N HIS A 151 15.07 -23.05 -0.89
CA HIS A 151 15.62 -24.26 -0.32
C HIS A 151 14.52 -25.34 -0.22
N PRO A 152 14.63 -26.47 -0.96
CA PRO A 152 13.52 -27.42 -1.11
C PRO A 152 13.10 -28.08 0.20
N GLY A 153 14.06 -28.39 1.08
CA GLY A 153 13.79 -29.02 2.37
C GLY A 153 13.10 -28.07 3.35
N ALA A 154 13.51 -26.79 3.40
CA ALA A 154 12.87 -25.80 4.26
C ALA A 154 11.44 -25.50 3.79
N ARG A 155 11.24 -25.37 2.47
CA ARG A 155 9.94 -25.20 1.85
C ARG A 155 9.00 -26.37 2.14
N ALA A 156 9.46 -27.59 1.93
CA ALA A 156 8.64 -28.78 2.20
C ALA A 156 8.23 -28.91 3.66
N ALA A 157 9.13 -28.55 4.60
CA ALA A 157 8.80 -28.52 6.03
C ALA A 157 7.75 -27.46 6.35
N ALA A 158 7.87 -26.28 5.77
CA ALA A 158 6.90 -25.19 5.92
C ALA A 158 5.51 -25.54 5.34
N GLU A 159 5.47 -26.15 4.15
CA GLU A 159 4.23 -26.64 3.52
C GLU A 159 3.55 -27.70 4.43
N HIS A 160 4.32 -28.63 4.98
CA HIS A 160 3.80 -29.65 5.90
C HIS A 160 3.16 -29.03 7.15
N PHE A 161 3.81 -28.03 7.76
CA PHE A 161 3.26 -27.32 8.92
C PHE A 161 1.96 -26.59 8.56
N ILE A 162 1.93 -25.83 7.46
CA ILE A 162 0.72 -25.12 7.01
C ILE A 162 -0.43 -26.09 6.76
N GLU A 163 -0.16 -27.23 6.13
CA GLU A 163 -1.17 -28.26 5.87
C GLU A 163 -1.69 -28.90 7.16
N ALA A 164 -0.83 -29.13 8.14
CA ALA A 164 -1.24 -29.63 9.46
C ALA A 164 -2.15 -28.63 10.18
N VAL A 165 -1.79 -27.34 10.18
CA VAL A 165 -2.60 -26.25 10.73
C VAL A 165 -3.96 -26.17 10.03
N GLY A 166 -3.98 -26.10 8.68
CA GLY A 166 -5.18 -26.03 7.88
C GLY A 166 -6.12 -27.23 8.12
N THR A 167 -5.58 -28.45 8.13
CA THR A 167 -6.35 -29.68 8.39
C THR A 167 -6.95 -29.68 9.80
N ARG A 168 -6.11 -29.40 10.81
CA ARG A 168 -6.54 -29.50 12.20
C ARG A 168 -7.53 -28.40 12.60
N LEU A 169 -7.26 -27.16 12.18
CA LEU A 169 -8.09 -26.01 12.54
C LEU A 169 -9.32 -25.80 11.64
N SER A 170 -9.39 -26.47 10.50
CA SER A 170 -10.56 -26.36 9.58
C SER A 170 -11.90 -26.70 10.25
N ARG A 171 -11.90 -27.53 11.28
CA ARG A 171 -13.10 -27.91 12.07
C ARG A 171 -13.73 -26.74 12.83
N TYR A 172 -13.01 -25.62 13.01
CA TYR A 172 -13.53 -24.43 13.68
C TYR A 172 -14.19 -23.50 12.68
N GLU A 173 -15.51 -23.49 12.68
CA GLU A 173 -16.33 -22.70 11.73
C GLU A 173 -16.19 -21.18 11.88
N ASN A 174 -15.73 -20.70 13.03
CA ASN A 174 -15.48 -19.30 13.29
C ASN A 174 -14.17 -18.78 12.68
N ILE A 175 -13.28 -19.64 12.17
CA ILE A 175 -12.16 -19.20 11.33
C ILE A 175 -12.72 -18.81 9.97
N THR A 176 -12.46 -17.59 9.51
CA THR A 176 -13.08 -17.02 8.31
C THR A 176 -12.11 -16.66 7.20
N VAL A 177 -10.85 -16.52 7.54
CA VAL A 177 -9.79 -16.19 6.59
C VAL A 177 -8.44 -16.71 7.09
N TRP A 178 -7.61 -17.21 6.19
CA TRP A 178 -6.23 -17.62 6.45
C TRP A 178 -5.27 -16.54 6.00
N ASN A 179 -4.37 -16.10 6.88
CA ASN A 179 -3.30 -15.17 6.55
C ASN A 179 -1.98 -15.93 6.36
N VAL A 180 -1.43 -15.83 5.16
CA VAL A 180 -0.22 -16.57 4.78
C VAL A 180 1.06 -15.76 4.92
N TRP A 181 0.96 -14.44 5.10
CA TRP A 181 2.10 -13.57 5.35
C TRP A 181 1.66 -12.24 5.97
N GLN A 182 2.29 -11.91 7.08
CA GLN A 182 2.14 -10.61 7.72
C GLN A 182 3.23 -9.68 7.20
N GLU A 183 2.86 -8.55 6.60
CA GLU A 183 3.77 -7.55 6.05
C GLU A 183 4.79 -8.15 5.07
N ILE A 184 4.29 -8.49 3.88
CA ILE A 184 5.09 -9.11 2.80
C ILE A 184 6.35 -8.28 2.52
N GLY A 185 7.52 -8.89 2.63
CA GLY A 185 8.78 -8.22 2.34
C GLY A 185 10.00 -9.09 2.63
N LEU A 186 11.14 -8.70 2.05
CA LEU A 186 12.45 -9.28 2.35
C LEU A 186 13.17 -8.53 3.48
N ALA A 187 12.42 -7.72 4.18
CA ALA A 187 12.78 -6.90 5.32
C ALA A 187 13.32 -5.49 5.03
N PRO A 188 12.60 -4.48 5.44
CA PRO A 188 13.23 -3.25 5.89
C PRO A 188 13.64 -3.29 7.37
N TRP A 189 12.97 -4.12 8.20
CA TRP A 189 13.10 -4.06 9.66
C TRP A 189 14.26 -4.86 10.25
N SER A 190 14.80 -5.79 9.48
CA SER A 190 15.81 -6.76 9.93
C SER A 190 17.12 -6.70 9.16
N THR A 191 17.31 -5.73 8.26
CA THR A 191 18.60 -5.54 7.62
C THR A 191 19.61 -5.03 8.64
N ARG A 192 20.75 -5.70 8.71
CA ARG A 192 21.89 -5.19 9.49
C ARG A 192 22.33 -3.86 8.90
N PRO A 193 22.81 -2.92 9.71
CA PRO A 193 23.42 -1.69 9.20
C PRO A 193 24.46 -1.98 8.11
N GLY A 194 24.36 -1.32 6.97
CA GLY A 194 25.27 -1.52 5.83
C GLY A 194 24.87 -2.62 4.84
N HIS A 195 23.84 -3.43 5.13
CA HIS A 195 23.33 -4.46 4.22
C HIS A 195 21.96 -4.08 3.66
N ARG A 196 21.71 -4.38 2.39
CA ARG A 196 20.47 -3.95 1.71
C ARG A 196 19.73 -5.07 1.01
N TYR A 197 20.43 -6.11 0.56
CA TYR A 197 19.84 -7.11 -0.34
C TYR A 197 19.96 -8.53 0.18
N LEU A 198 18.91 -9.28 -0.07
CA LEU A 198 18.75 -10.72 0.11
C LEU A 198 18.13 -11.30 -1.17
N CYS A 199 18.28 -12.55 -1.53
CA CYS A 199 19.09 -13.58 -0.90
C CYS A 199 20.13 -14.08 -1.89
N TYR A 200 21.43 -13.99 -1.59
CA TYR A 200 22.52 -14.45 -2.46
C TYR A 200 22.96 -15.88 -2.16
N CYS A 201 22.10 -16.71 -1.57
CA CYS A 201 22.40 -18.13 -1.35
C CYS A 201 22.40 -18.92 -2.67
N ALA A 202 23.06 -20.09 -2.69
CA ALA A 202 23.18 -20.92 -3.89
C ALA A 202 21.84 -21.30 -4.50
N ASN A 203 20.83 -21.62 -3.68
CA ASN A 203 19.50 -21.99 -4.15
C ASN A 203 18.80 -20.85 -4.89
N THR A 204 18.89 -19.61 -4.35
CA THR A 204 18.29 -18.45 -4.98
C THR A 204 19.03 -18.04 -6.25
N LEU A 205 20.35 -18.09 -6.27
CA LEU A 205 21.14 -17.83 -7.49
C LEU A 205 20.83 -18.83 -8.59
N ALA A 206 20.65 -20.11 -8.24
CA ALA A 206 20.23 -21.12 -9.21
C ALA A 206 18.84 -20.82 -9.80
N ALA A 207 17.88 -20.46 -8.96
CA ALA A 207 16.53 -20.06 -9.40
C ALA A 207 16.55 -18.78 -10.25
N PHE A 208 17.40 -17.82 -9.92
CA PHE A 208 17.62 -16.61 -10.71
C PHE A 208 18.12 -16.92 -12.13
N ARG A 209 19.08 -17.83 -12.27
CA ARG A 209 19.58 -18.25 -13.58
C ARG A 209 18.48 -18.94 -14.41
N VAL A 210 17.59 -19.72 -13.78
CA VAL A 210 16.43 -20.30 -14.46
C VAL A 210 15.51 -19.21 -14.99
N TRP A 211 15.17 -18.23 -14.14
CA TRP A 211 14.34 -17.10 -14.52
C TRP A 211 14.98 -16.25 -15.63
N LEU A 212 16.29 -16.02 -15.59
CA LEU A 212 17.01 -15.31 -16.66
C LEU A 212 16.94 -16.06 -18.00
N LYS A 213 17.07 -17.42 -17.98
CA LYS A 213 16.93 -18.23 -19.19
C LYS A 213 15.52 -18.13 -19.80
N GLU A 214 14.50 -18.03 -18.97
CA GLU A 214 13.12 -17.81 -19.45
C GLU A 214 12.94 -16.40 -20.01
N ARG A 215 13.55 -15.39 -19.38
CA ARG A 215 13.46 -13.98 -19.74
C ARG A 215 14.21 -13.64 -21.03
N TYR A 216 15.47 -14.09 -21.14
CA TYR A 216 16.38 -13.73 -22.23
C TYR A 216 16.56 -14.84 -23.27
N ARG A 217 16.11 -16.06 -22.99
CA ARG A 217 16.16 -17.24 -23.84
C ARG A 217 17.58 -17.68 -24.20
N THR A 218 18.47 -16.80 -24.63
CA THR A 218 19.85 -17.10 -24.96
C THR A 218 20.83 -16.26 -24.14
N LEU A 219 22.06 -16.79 -23.98
CA LEU A 219 23.11 -16.07 -23.26
C LEU A 219 23.58 -14.82 -24.04
N GLU A 220 23.53 -14.90 -25.37
CA GLU A 220 23.86 -13.79 -26.26
C GLU A 220 22.86 -12.64 -26.08
N GLU A 221 21.56 -12.93 -25.95
CA GLU A 221 20.53 -11.92 -25.68
C GLU A 221 20.76 -11.25 -24.31
N LEU A 222 21.05 -12.05 -23.26
CA LEU A 222 21.39 -11.50 -21.94
C LEU A 222 22.63 -10.62 -22.03
N ASN A 223 23.73 -11.14 -22.62
CA ASN A 223 24.96 -10.38 -22.76
C ASN A 223 24.74 -9.06 -23.52
N GLY A 224 23.93 -9.08 -24.57
CA GLY A 224 23.60 -7.88 -25.34
C GLY A 224 22.82 -6.85 -24.50
N LYS A 225 21.87 -7.29 -23.68
CA LYS A 225 21.04 -6.41 -22.81
C LYS A 225 21.84 -5.88 -21.63
N TRP A 226 22.62 -6.71 -20.97
CA TRP A 226 23.44 -6.31 -19.83
C TRP A 226 24.76 -5.64 -20.23
N ARG A 227 25.14 -5.70 -21.52
CA ARG A 227 26.45 -5.30 -22.05
C ARG A 227 27.59 -6.02 -21.34
N THR A 228 27.46 -7.34 -21.24
CA THR A 228 28.42 -8.26 -20.61
C THR A 228 28.92 -9.28 -21.63
N ALA A 229 29.85 -10.16 -21.22
CA ALA A 229 30.44 -11.18 -22.07
C ALA A 229 30.61 -12.49 -21.31
N PHE A 230 29.53 -12.98 -20.66
CA PHE A 230 29.56 -14.30 -20.02
C PHE A 230 29.72 -15.39 -21.04
N GLY A 231 30.59 -16.37 -20.74
CA GLY A 231 30.82 -17.56 -21.58
C GLY A 231 29.82 -18.68 -21.30
N SER A 232 29.23 -18.70 -20.13
CA SER A 232 28.24 -19.70 -19.72
C SER A 232 27.20 -19.13 -18.76
N TRP A 233 26.02 -19.78 -18.66
CA TRP A 233 25.00 -19.40 -17.69
C TRP A 233 25.44 -19.58 -16.24
N ASP A 234 26.41 -20.43 -15.96
CA ASP A 234 26.89 -20.69 -14.60
C ASP A 234 27.73 -19.53 -14.05
N GLU A 235 28.27 -18.68 -14.94
CA GLU A 235 28.99 -17.46 -14.61
C GLU A 235 28.07 -16.29 -14.32
N VAL A 236 26.79 -16.39 -14.68
CA VAL A 236 25.84 -15.27 -14.52
C VAL A 236 25.44 -15.13 -13.06
N GLU A 237 25.83 -14.01 -12.45
CA GLU A 237 25.41 -13.58 -11.11
C GLU A 237 25.10 -12.09 -11.10
N PRO A 238 24.23 -11.62 -10.17
CA PRO A 238 24.02 -10.19 -9.98
C PRO A 238 25.26 -9.58 -9.35
N VAL A 239 25.64 -8.39 -9.80
CA VAL A 239 26.71 -7.61 -9.17
C VAL A 239 26.28 -7.26 -7.75
N ARG A 240 27.20 -7.40 -6.79
CA ARG A 240 26.96 -7.19 -5.36
C ARG A 240 27.35 -5.75 -4.95
N LEU A 241 26.85 -4.77 -5.69
CA LEU A 241 27.09 -3.33 -5.49
C LEU A 241 25.77 -2.57 -5.48
N PHE A 242 25.75 -1.47 -4.76
CA PHE A 242 24.60 -0.54 -4.71
C PHE A 242 24.67 0.45 -5.88
N THR A 243 24.45 -0.07 -7.09
CA THR A 243 24.42 0.73 -8.31
C THR A 243 23.40 0.13 -9.28
N PRO A 244 22.64 0.96 -10.02
CA PRO A 244 21.57 0.48 -10.90
C PRO A 244 22.11 -0.14 -12.20
N LEU A 245 22.92 -1.18 -12.08
CA LEU A 245 23.36 -2.00 -13.19
C LEU A 245 22.25 -2.96 -13.64
N PRO A 246 22.21 -3.40 -14.91
CA PRO A 246 21.19 -4.31 -15.42
C PRO A 246 21.01 -5.57 -14.57
N SER A 247 22.11 -6.18 -14.12
CA SER A 247 22.08 -7.38 -13.28
C SER A 247 21.47 -7.11 -11.89
N VAL A 248 21.69 -5.94 -11.32
CA VAL A 248 21.13 -5.54 -10.01
C VAL A 248 19.65 -5.23 -10.14
N ILE A 249 19.24 -4.55 -11.21
CA ILE A 249 17.83 -4.25 -11.50
C ILE A 249 17.07 -5.57 -11.71
N ASP A 250 17.57 -6.47 -12.55
CA ASP A 250 16.94 -7.78 -12.77
C ASP A 250 16.90 -8.63 -11.50
N TRP A 251 17.92 -8.55 -10.65
CA TRP A 251 17.90 -9.18 -9.33
C TRP A 251 16.78 -8.65 -8.43
N ARG A 252 16.59 -7.34 -8.40
CA ARG A 252 15.48 -6.71 -7.65
C ARG A 252 14.13 -7.14 -8.18
N VAL A 253 13.96 -7.13 -9.51
CA VAL A 253 12.76 -7.64 -10.16
C VAL A 253 12.49 -9.10 -9.79
N PHE A 254 13.51 -9.96 -9.88
CA PHE A 254 13.38 -11.37 -9.55
C PHE A 254 12.98 -11.56 -8.07
N MET A 255 13.66 -10.89 -7.15
CA MET A 255 13.37 -11.06 -5.71
C MET A 255 12.00 -10.53 -5.32
N GLU A 256 11.61 -9.37 -5.82
CA GLU A 256 10.32 -8.76 -5.49
C GLU A 256 9.15 -9.42 -6.23
N ASP A 257 9.27 -9.63 -7.54
CA ASP A 257 8.19 -10.16 -8.38
C ASP A 257 8.05 -11.68 -8.29
N GLN A 258 9.17 -12.43 -8.40
CA GLN A 258 9.10 -13.89 -8.50
C GLN A 258 9.23 -14.57 -7.16
N TYR A 259 10.26 -14.26 -6.39
CA TYR A 259 10.53 -14.92 -5.11
C TYR A 259 9.38 -14.75 -4.13
N LEU A 260 8.96 -13.49 -3.87
CA LEU A 260 7.89 -13.20 -2.91
C LEU A 260 6.52 -13.67 -3.43
N SER A 261 6.24 -13.50 -4.71
CA SER A 261 4.98 -13.99 -5.30
C SER A 261 4.88 -15.51 -5.32
N ASP A 262 5.99 -16.22 -5.59
CA ASP A 262 6.03 -17.69 -5.49
C ASP A 262 5.81 -18.14 -4.05
N ALA A 263 6.45 -17.48 -3.09
CA ALA A 263 6.27 -17.79 -1.67
C ALA A 263 4.82 -17.59 -1.21
N LEU A 264 4.17 -16.51 -1.63
CA LEU A 264 2.74 -16.30 -1.36
C LEU A 264 1.88 -17.37 -2.00
N ARG A 265 2.17 -17.73 -3.26
CA ARG A 265 1.39 -18.71 -4.02
C ARG A 265 1.42 -20.08 -3.36
N TRP A 266 2.59 -20.64 -3.07
CA TRP A 266 2.66 -21.98 -2.49
C TRP A 266 2.11 -22.04 -1.05
N LYS A 267 2.30 -20.99 -0.24
CA LYS A 267 1.67 -20.89 1.09
C LYS A 267 0.13 -20.89 0.97
N ALA A 268 -0.41 -20.12 0.03
CA ALA A 268 -1.83 -20.10 -0.25
C ALA A 268 -2.36 -21.47 -0.72
N GLU A 269 -1.61 -22.14 -1.62
CA GLU A 269 -1.94 -23.47 -2.12
C GLU A 269 -1.94 -24.54 -1.00
N ALA A 270 -1.00 -24.45 -0.04
CA ALA A 270 -0.95 -25.35 1.10
C ALA A 270 -2.23 -25.28 1.95
N PHE A 271 -2.72 -24.07 2.25
CA PHE A 271 -4.02 -23.91 2.92
C PHE A 271 -5.20 -24.38 2.04
N ARG A 272 -5.19 -24.08 0.73
CA ARG A 272 -6.26 -24.54 -0.17
C ARG A 272 -6.36 -26.06 -0.30
N ARG A 273 -5.21 -26.77 -0.15
CA ARG A 273 -5.19 -28.26 -0.11
C ARG A 273 -5.72 -28.81 1.20
N SER A 274 -5.45 -28.15 2.32
CA SER A 274 -5.72 -28.63 3.68
C SER A 274 -7.07 -28.15 4.27
N ASP A 275 -7.64 -27.05 3.78
CA ASP A 275 -8.95 -26.56 4.21
C ASP A 275 -10.05 -27.02 3.25
N PRO A 276 -10.91 -27.98 3.67
CA PRO A 276 -12.01 -28.47 2.82
C PRO A 276 -13.10 -27.42 2.56
N PHE A 277 -13.18 -26.36 3.36
CA PHE A 277 -14.15 -25.29 3.22
C PHE A 277 -13.68 -24.18 2.27
N ARG A 278 -12.42 -24.24 1.81
CA ARG A 278 -11.82 -23.26 0.90
C ARG A 278 -12.01 -21.82 1.34
N ARG A 279 -11.74 -21.56 2.62
CA ARG A 279 -11.82 -20.21 3.17
C ARG A 279 -10.87 -19.27 2.43
N PRO A 280 -11.21 -17.98 2.34
CA PRO A 280 -10.36 -16.99 1.69
C PRO A 280 -8.94 -16.96 2.24
N ILE A 281 -8.00 -16.77 1.34
CA ILE A 281 -6.59 -16.57 1.68
C ILE A 281 -6.25 -15.09 1.58
N MET A 282 -5.54 -14.59 2.57
CA MET A 282 -5.05 -13.22 2.55
C MET A 282 -3.57 -13.12 2.92
N ALA A 283 -3.00 -12.00 2.58
CA ALA A 283 -1.77 -11.44 3.11
C ALA A 283 -1.88 -9.91 3.04
N HIS A 284 -0.97 -9.22 3.69
CA HIS A 284 -0.98 -7.76 3.64
C HIS A 284 0.43 -7.19 3.46
N THR A 285 0.48 -6.01 2.84
CA THR A 285 1.71 -5.25 2.61
C THR A 285 2.00 -4.33 3.80
N PRO A 286 3.28 -4.09 4.12
CA PRO A 286 3.64 -3.08 5.11
C PRO A 286 3.22 -1.70 4.66
N GLY A 287 2.85 -0.87 5.61
CA GLY A 287 2.20 0.42 5.35
C GLY A 287 3.03 1.52 4.70
N SER A 288 4.33 1.39 4.39
CA SER A 288 5.21 2.53 4.14
C SER A 288 5.73 2.74 2.71
N ASN A 289 5.63 1.75 1.84
CA ASN A 289 6.41 1.73 0.60
C ASN A 289 5.54 1.73 -0.68
N TYR A 290 4.91 2.84 -1.00
CA TYR A 290 4.09 2.99 -2.21
C TYR A 290 4.90 2.74 -3.48
N GLY A 291 4.59 1.64 -4.18
CA GLY A 291 5.23 1.29 -5.43
C GLY A 291 6.67 0.77 -5.31
N SER A 292 7.21 0.64 -4.09
CA SER A 292 8.51 0.01 -3.85
C SER A 292 8.44 -1.50 -3.72
N THR A 293 7.25 -2.07 -3.86
CA THR A 293 6.96 -3.51 -3.81
C THR A 293 6.10 -3.90 -5.00
N ALA A 294 6.10 -5.18 -5.33
CA ALA A 294 5.33 -5.73 -6.46
C ALA A 294 3.89 -6.07 -6.07
N ASP A 295 3.15 -5.11 -5.49
CA ASP A 295 1.82 -5.34 -4.92
C ASP A 295 0.82 -5.94 -5.92
N TRP A 296 0.89 -5.53 -7.20
CA TRP A 296 0.07 -6.13 -8.27
C TRP A 296 0.39 -7.60 -8.55
N ALA A 297 1.63 -8.02 -8.33
CA ALA A 297 2.02 -9.43 -8.45
C ALA A 297 1.58 -10.22 -7.21
N TYR A 298 1.80 -9.69 -6.01
CA TYR A 298 1.46 -10.35 -4.76
C TYR A 298 -0.04 -10.67 -4.63
N SER A 299 -0.90 -9.73 -5.01
CA SER A 299 -2.34 -9.87 -4.85
C SER A 299 -2.96 -10.99 -5.70
N ARG A 300 -2.27 -11.48 -6.77
CA ARG A 300 -2.82 -12.48 -7.71
C ARG A 300 -3.11 -13.84 -7.08
N SER A 301 -2.35 -14.21 -6.06
CA SER A 301 -2.52 -15.48 -5.36
C SER A 301 -3.49 -15.43 -4.20
N LEU A 302 -4.05 -14.24 -3.91
CA LEU A 302 -4.82 -13.93 -2.72
C LEU A 302 -6.29 -13.64 -3.07
N ASP A 303 -7.18 -14.03 -2.16
CA ASP A 303 -8.61 -13.70 -2.26
C ASP A 303 -8.91 -12.33 -1.62
N VAL A 304 -8.13 -11.95 -0.60
CA VAL A 304 -8.17 -10.67 0.08
C VAL A 304 -6.77 -10.10 0.16
N TYR A 305 -6.61 -8.81 -0.14
CA TYR A 305 -5.33 -8.14 0.00
C TYR A 305 -5.41 -7.04 1.06
N GLY A 306 -4.44 -6.99 1.97
CA GLY A 306 -4.46 -6.07 3.10
C GLY A 306 -3.31 -5.08 3.12
N THR A 307 -3.38 -4.14 4.06
CA THR A 307 -2.29 -3.21 4.36
C THR A 307 -2.26 -2.86 5.85
N SER A 308 -1.07 -2.58 6.36
CA SER A 308 -0.87 -1.97 7.67
C SER A 308 -1.04 -0.46 7.59
N LEU A 309 -1.65 0.13 8.61
CA LEU A 309 -2.01 1.55 8.70
C LEU A 309 -1.64 2.11 10.08
N TYR A 310 -0.55 2.85 10.15
CA TYR A 310 -0.06 3.49 11.38
C TYR A 310 0.06 5.00 11.19
N PRO A 311 -1.07 5.74 11.14
CA PRO A 311 -1.08 7.16 10.78
C PRO A 311 -0.36 8.07 11.78
N GLY A 312 -0.31 7.67 13.05
CA GLY A 312 0.36 8.41 14.12
C GLY A 312 1.73 7.82 14.51
N TRP A 313 2.41 7.09 13.62
CA TRP A 313 3.71 6.50 13.92
C TRP A 313 4.75 7.56 14.27
N GLY A 314 5.37 7.40 15.45
CA GLY A 314 6.45 8.28 15.93
C GLY A 314 6.01 9.71 16.28
N GLU A 315 4.69 10.00 16.34
CA GLU A 315 4.21 11.31 16.79
C GLU A 315 4.60 11.57 18.27
N PRO A 316 5.22 12.72 18.60
CA PRO A 316 5.59 13.02 19.98
C PRO A 316 4.36 13.18 20.87
N GLU A 317 4.45 12.74 22.13
CA GLU A 317 3.51 13.07 23.19
C GLU A 317 3.83 14.47 23.72
N ASP A 318 2.85 15.34 23.78
CA ASP A 318 2.94 16.65 24.38
C ASP A 318 1.83 16.76 25.45
N VAL A 319 2.24 16.80 26.72
CA VAL A 319 1.32 16.77 27.85
C VAL A 319 0.62 18.11 28.08
N ASP A 320 1.18 19.20 27.56
CA ASP A 320 0.66 20.55 27.72
C ASP A 320 -0.37 20.93 26.64
N VAL A 321 -0.56 20.06 25.62
CA VAL A 321 -1.45 20.32 24.48
C VAL A 321 -2.58 19.29 24.44
N THR A 322 -3.83 19.77 24.54
CA THR A 322 -5.00 18.88 24.37
C THR A 322 -5.12 18.38 22.94
N SER A 323 -5.81 17.25 22.75
CA SER A 323 -6.06 16.70 21.39
C SER A 323 -6.73 17.72 20.47
N ALA A 324 -7.68 18.50 21.02
CA ALA A 324 -8.40 19.54 20.27
C ALA A 324 -7.47 20.70 19.84
N GLU A 325 -6.56 21.12 20.71
CA GLU A 325 -5.56 22.15 20.41
C GLU A 325 -4.54 21.62 19.41
N ARG A 326 -4.08 20.39 19.57
CA ARG A 326 -3.16 19.73 18.63
C ARG A 326 -3.75 19.64 17.21
N VAL A 327 -5.01 19.27 17.10
CA VAL A 327 -5.74 19.26 15.82
C VAL A 327 -5.88 20.65 15.25
N ARG A 328 -6.20 21.63 16.10
CA ARG A 328 -6.36 23.05 15.70
C ARG A 328 -5.05 23.70 15.28
N ASP A 329 -3.98 23.45 16.02
CA ASP A 329 -2.71 24.16 15.89
C ASP A 329 -1.66 23.38 15.11
N SER A 330 -1.97 22.11 14.73
CA SER A 330 -1.04 21.33 13.96
C SER A 330 -0.87 21.91 12.56
N ALA A 331 0.33 22.37 12.25
CA ALA A 331 0.75 22.65 10.89
C ALA A 331 0.88 21.35 10.07
N ARG A 332 0.49 20.19 10.63
CA ARG A 332 0.56 18.91 9.97
C ARG A 332 -0.48 18.84 8.85
N PRO A 333 -0.05 18.39 7.70
CA PRO A 333 -0.96 18.25 6.58
C PRO A 333 -2.10 17.29 6.97
N LEU A 334 -3.30 17.63 6.57
CA LEU A 334 -4.54 16.83 6.70
C LEU A 334 -4.40 15.37 6.34
N GLU A 335 -3.47 15.04 5.46
CA GLU A 335 -3.17 13.67 5.07
C GLU A 335 -2.75 12.77 6.23
N GLN A 336 -2.12 13.32 7.29
CA GLN A 336 -1.77 12.53 8.47
C GLN A 336 -2.98 12.12 9.29
N LEU A 337 -4.11 12.76 9.11
CA LEU A 337 -5.33 12.48 9.86
C LEU A 337 -6.22 11.44 9.20
N CYS A 338 -6.52 11.59 7.91
CA CYS A 338 -7.30 10.60 7.16
C CYS A 338 -6.81 10.42 5.72
N GLY A 339 -6.17 11.42 5.11
CA GLY A 339 -5.68 11.36 3.74
C GLY A 339 -4.66 10.26 3.50
N ASN A 340 -3.71 10.07 4.42
CA ASN A 340 -2.74 8.99 4.36
C ASN A 340 -3.40 7.60 4.44
N VAL A 341 -4.38 7.44 5.33
CA VAL A 341 -5.15 6.21 5.45
C VAL A 341 -5.90 5.92 4.15
N MET A 342 -6.57 6.93 3.59
CA MET A 342 -7.32 6.79 2.33
C MET A 342 -6.39 6.48 1.15
N MET A 343 -5.25 7.16 1.06
CA MET A 343 -4.26 6.91 0.01
C MET A 343 -3.79 5.46 0.00
N ARG A 344 -3.46 4.92 1.18
CA ARG A 344 -3.02 3.53 1.33
C ARG A 344 -4.07 2.54 0.87
N VAL A 345 -5.30 2.76 1.32
CA VAL A 345 -6.42 1.89 0.97
C VAL A 345 -6.76 2.02 -0.52
N ASP A 346 -6.77 3.23 -1.10
CA ASP A 346 -6.94 3.44 -2.55
C ASP A 346 -5.83 2.74 -3.36
N TYR A 347 -4.57 2.80 -2.86
CA TYR A 347 -3.43 2.12 -3.49
C TYR A 347 -3.62 0.59 -3.50
N VAL A 348 -3.85 0.00 -2.32
CA VAL A 348 -4.03 -1.46 -2.19
C VAL A 348 -5.28 -1.93 -2.93
N ARG A 349 -6.36 -1.13 -2.95
CA ARG A 349 -7.58 -1.41 -3.74
C ARG A 349 -7.26 -1.46 -5.23
N SER A 350 -6.44 -0.55 -5.72
CA SER A 350 -6.01 -0.51 -7.12
C SER A 350 -5.09 -1.69 -7.48
N ALA A 351 -4.23 -2.12 -6.53
CA ALA A 351 -3.33 -3.25 -6.74
C ALA A 351 -3.99 -4.62 -6.55
N SER A 352 -5.12 -4.69 -5.83
CA SER A 352 -5.81 -5.94 -5.54
C SER A 352 -6.42 -6.58 -6.79
N ALA A 353 -6.09 -7.84 -7.05
CA ALA A 353 -6.66 -8.59 -8.16
C ALA A 353 -8.18 -8.82 -8.04
N THR A 354 -8.71 -8.83 -6.81
CA THR A 354 -10.12 -9.08 -6.52
C THR A 354 -10.90 -7.83 -6.11
N GLY A 355 -10.23 -6.71 -5.86
CA GLY A 355 -10.81 -5.52 -5.26
C GLY A 355 -11.26 -5.70 -3.80
N ARG A 356 -11.03 -6.87 -3.20
CA ARG A 356 -11.35 -7.15 -1.79
C ARG A 356 -10.15 -6.81 -0.92
N ILE A 357 -10.28 -5.74 -0.16
CA ILE A 357 -9.17 -5.23 0.64
C ILE A 357 -9.56 -5.02 2.10
N TRP A 358 -8.59 -5.23 3.00
CA TRP A 358 -8.73 -4.98 4.42
C TRP A 358 -7.67 -4.00 4.93
N ALA A 359 -8.06 -3.17 5.91
CA ALA A 359 -7.12 -2.60 6.85
C ALA A 359 -6.70 -3.73 7.82
N ALA A 360 -5.69 -4.51 7.40
CA ALA A 360 -5.29 -5.75 8.07
C ALA A 360 -4.61 -5.49 9.41
N GLU A 361 -4.01 -4.30 9.53
CA GLU A 361 -3.55 -3.71 10.78
C GLU A 361 -3.85 -2.21 10.79
N LEU A 362 -4.61 -1.77 11.77
CA LEU A 362 -4.90 -0.35 12.00
C LEU A 362 -4.43 0.03 13.39
N GLN A 363 -3.72 1.12 13.52
CA GLN A 363 -3.22 1.63 14.79
C GLN A 363 -4.32 1.73 15.86
N GLY A 364 -4.15 1.01 16.98
CA GLY A 364 -5.09 1.02 18.10
C GLY A 364 -4.64 1.89 19.29
N GLY A 365 -3.34 2.05 19.46
CA GLY A 365 -2.72 2.80 20.54
C GLY A 365 -1.50 3.58 20.07
N ARG A 366 -0.59 3.89 20.98
CA ARG A 366 0.70 4.53 20.64
C ARG A 366 1.42 3.70 19.59
N ALA A 367 2.02 4.33 18.60
CA ALA A 367 2.80 3.63 17.58
C ALA A 367 4.20 4.23 17.47
N GLY A 368 5.20 3.35 17.50
CA GLY A 368 6.61 3.69 17.45
C GLY A 368 7.46 2.58 18.07
N GLY A 369 8.78 2.65 17.90
CA GLY A 369 9.71 1.67 18.46
C GLY A 369 10.19 2.03 19.86
N GLY A 370 10.47 1.00 20.68
CA GLY A 370 11.16 1.15 21.95
C GLY A 370 10.29 1.65 23.12
N PRO A 371 10.92 2.10 24.23
CA PRO A 371 10.21 2.41 25.47
C PRO A 371 9.43 3.73 25.44
N ALA A 372 9.61 4.56 24.42
CA ALA A 372 8.93 5.85 24.24
C ALA A 372 8.23 5.91 22.87
N PRO A 373 7.12 5.18 22.67
CA PRO A 373 6.56 4.92 21.35
C PRO A 373 5.73 6.07 20.75
N GLY A 374 5.71 7.25 21.35
CA GLY A 374 4.97 8.41 20.85
C GLY A 374 3.58 8.59 21.44
N ARG A 375 2.78 9.41 20.79
CA ARG A 375 1.46 9.89 21.23
C ARG A 375 0.40 8.78 21.29
N THR A 376 -0.42 8.83 22.34
CA THR A 376 -1.63 8.01 22.42
C THR A 376 -2.73 8.62 21.53
N PRO A 377 -3.27 7.87 20.55
CA PRO A 377 -4.41 8.34 19.77
C PRO A 377 -5.65 8.51 20.64
N ASP A 378 -6.48 9.48 20.31
CA ASP A 378 -7.78 9.70 20.95
C ASP A 378 -8.94 9.02 20.20
N ALA A 379 -10.16 9.18 20.74
CA ALA A 379 -11.37 8.66 20.12
C ALA A 379 -11.63 9.28 18.73
N GLY A 380 -11.27 10.55 18.54
CA GLY A 380 -11.40 11.23 17.25
C GLY A 380 -10.45 10.68 16.19
N ASP A 381 -9.22 10.35 16.57
CA ASP A 381 -8.26 9.68 15.69
C ASP A 381 -8.81 8.33 15.20
N ILE A 382 -9.30 7.50 16.14
CA ILE A 382 -9.90 6.20 15.79
C ILE A 382 -11.06 6.38 14.81
N ARG A 383 -11.95 7.35 15.05
CA ARG A 383 -13.08 7.62 14.17
C ARG A 383 -12.63 8.03 12.77
N ARG A 384 -11.70 8.99 12.66
CA ARG A 384 -11.17 9.46 11.38
C ARG A 384 -10.51 8.33 10.59
N TRP A 385 -9.69 7.51 11.24
CA TRP A 385 -8.98 6.43 10.58
C TRP A 385 -9.92 5.33 10.10
N VAL A 386 -10.86 4.89 10.92
CA VAL A 386 -11.85 3.87 10.52
C VAL A 386 -12.73 4.39 9.40
N LEU A 387 -13.30 5.59 9.52
CA LEU A 387 -14.16 6.14 8.46
C LEU A 387 -13.36 6.43 7.18
N GLY A 388 -12.10 6.84 7.28
CA GLY A 388 -11.19 6.98 6.14
C GLY A 388 -10.94 5.67 5.41
N THR A 389 -10.73 4.55 6.12
CA THR A 389 -10.56 3.23 5.50
C THR A 389 -11.81 2.78 4.76
N LEU A 390 -12.99 2.99 5.35
CA LEU A 390 -14.27 2.65 4.72
C LEU A 390 -14.54 3.52 3.49
N ALA A 391 -14.23 4.81 3.56
CA ALA A 391 -14.39 5.76 2.45
C ALA A 391 -13.55 5.37 1.22
N ALA A 392 -12.38 4.78 1.44
CA ALA A 392 -11.48 4.31 0.39
C ALA A 392 -11.76 2.86 -0.07
N GLY A 393 -12.69 2.15 0.60
CA GLY A 393 -13.19 0.85 0.11
C GLY A 393 -12.80 -0.37 0.93
N ALA A 394 -12.22 -0.23 2.12
CA ALA A 394 -11.93 -1.37 2.97
C ALA A 394 -13.21 -2.19 3.30
N ARG A 395 -13.08 -3.51 3.24
CA ARG A 395 -14.16 -4.49 3.51
C ARG A 395 -13.88 -5.30 4.77
N GLY A 396 -12.91 -4.88 5.56
CA GLY A 396 -12.55 -5.41 6.86
C GLY A 396 -11.57 -4.48 7.55
N VAL A 397 -11.61 -4.45 8.87
CA VAL A 397 -10.72 -3.64 9.73
C VAL A 397 -10.26 -4.51 10.90
N CYS A 398 -8.95 -4.57 11.11
CA CYS A 398 -8.33 -5.24 12.25
C CYS A 398 -7.34 -4.28 12.92
N PHE A 399 -7.54 -3.98 14.19
CA PHE A 399 -6.61 -3.13 14.94
C PHE A 399 -5.38 -3.91 15.38
N TRP A 400 -4.26 -3.25 15.39
CA TRP A 400 -3.05 -3.64 16.08
C TRP A 400 -2.92 -2.76 17.33
N ASN A 401 -3.06 -3.27 18.56
CA ASN A 401 -3.64 -4.55 18.97
C ASN A 401 -4.65 -4.32 20.13
N HIS A 402 -5.22 -5.38 20.73
CA HIS A 402 -6.18 -5.21 21.83
C HIS A 402 -5.52 -4.71 23.12
N ARG A 403 -4.33 -5.23 23.47
CA ARG A 403 -3.47 -4.81 24.61
C ARG A 403 -2.04 -4.67 24.15
N ASN A 404 -1.24 -3.93 24.91
CA ASN A 404 0.20 -3.92 24.74
C ASN A 404 0.76 -5.35 24.92
N GLU A 405 1.70 -5.72 24.11
CA GLU A 405 2.36 -7.01 24.20
C GLU A 405 3.21 -7.16 25.48
N PRO A 406 3.40 -8.38 25.99
CA PRO A 406 4.14 -8.59 27.23
C PRO A 406 5.64 -8.33 27.10
N LEU A 407 6.17 -8.42 25.88
CA LEU A 407 7.60 -8.34 25.59
C LEU A 407 7.86 -7.48 24.34
N TRP A 408 9.11 -7.17 24.08
CA TRP A 408 9.62 -6.49 22.90
C TRP A 408 9.31 -4.97 22.84
N SER A 409 9.70 -4.34 21.75
CA SER A 409 9.53 -2.89 21.53
C SER A 409 8.07 -2.43 21.59
N GLU A 410 7.12 -3.32 21.35
CA GLU A 410 5.68 -3.04 21.34
C GLU A 410 5.01 -3.16 22.72
N ASN A 411 5.79 -3.55 23.72
CA ASN A 411 5.32 -3.58 25.12
C ASN A 411 4.79 -2.22 25.61
N SER A 412 5.28 -1.13 25.07
CA SER A 412 4.95 0.22 25.50
C SER A 412 3.80 0.87 24.74
N GLY A 413 3.25 0.22 23.70
CA GLY A 413 2.26 0.84 22.84
C GLY A 413 1.25 -0.11 22.18
N PHE A 414 0.53 0.42 21.22
CA PHE A 414 -0.42 -0.22 20.31
C PHE A 414 -1.77 -0.65 20.90
N GLY A 415 -1.91 -0.90 22.20
CA GLY A 415 -3.12 -1.44 22.79
C GLY A 415 -4.32 -0.50 22.73
N LEU A 416 -5.48 -1.02 22.31
CA LEU A 416 -6.79 -0.37 22.43
C LEU A 416 -7.25 -0.33 23.90
N LEU A 417 -7.19 -1.46 24.58
CA LEU A 417 -7.43 -1.58 26.01
C LEU A 417 -6.18 -1.11 26.79
N ASP A 418 -6.34 -0.85 28.06
CA ASP A 418 -5.19 -0.62 28.94
C ASP A 418 -4.46 -1.93 29.24
N ARG A 419 -3.33 -1.83 29.98
CA ARG A 419 -2.52 -3.00 30.35
C ARG A 419 -3.26 -4.03 31.24
N ARG A 420 -4.37 -3.62 31.88
CA ARG A 420 -5.22 -4.47 32.72
C ARG A 420 -6.41 -5.07 31.97
N GLY A 421 -6.57 -4.75 30.67
CA GLY A 421 -7.72 -5.18 29.87
C GLY A 421 -8.96 -4.32 30.10
N GLN A 422 -8.81 -3.15 30.74
CA GLN A 422 -9.92 -2.23 30.92
C GLN A 422 -10.16 -1.44 29.64
N SER A 423 -11.44 -1.12 29.40
CA SER A 423 -11.82 -0.30 28.26
C SER A 423 -11.25 1.11 28.37
N THR A 424 -10.85 1.69 27.26
CA THR A 424 -10.39 3.08 27.11
C THR A 424 -11.34 3.86 26.21
N ALA A 425 -11.27 5.20 26.23
CA ALA A 425 -12.12 6.02 25.35
C ALA A 425 -11.96 5.69 23.86
N ARG A 426 -10.75 5.32 23.41
CA ARG A 426 -10.51 4.88 22.04
C ARG A 426 -11.10 3.49 21.73
N ALA A 427 -11.08 2.56 22.71
CA ALA A 427 -11.72 1.25 22.58
C ALA A 427 -13.25 1.36 22.54
N GLU A 428 -13.83 2.26 23.32
CA GLU A 428 -15.27 2.57 23.30
C GLU A 428 -15.70 3.14 21.94
N GLU A 429 -14.92 4.07 21.39
CA GLU A 429 -15.17 4.65 20.07
C GLU A 429 -15.02 3.59 18.97
N ALA A 430 -13.96 2.78 19.02
CA ALA A 430 -13.79 1.65 18.09
C ALA A 430 -14.99 0.71 18.15
N GLY A 431 -15.47 0.40 19.34
CA GLY A 431 -16.65 -0.44 19.54
C GLY A 431 -17.94 0.21 19.02
N ARG A 432 -18.15 1.51 19.25
CA ARG A 432 -19.29 2.27 18.71
C ARG A 432 -19.32 2.22 17.18
N LEU A 433 -18.16 2.42 16.55
CA LEU A 433 -17.98 2.29 15.09
C LEU A 433 -18.29 0.88 14.63
N GLY A 434 -17.77 -0.15 15.31
CA GLY A 434 -18.03 -1.55 14.97
C GLY A 434 -19.52 -1.90 14.95
N ARG A 435 -20.29 -1.48 15.96
CA ARG A 435 -21.75 -1.66 15.98
C ARG A 435 -22.46 -0.93 14.84
N ALA A 436 -22.06 0.31 14.57
CA ALA A 436 -22.65 1.11 13.49
C ALA A 436 -22.35 0.52 12.10
N ILE A 437 -21.12 0.09 11.87
CA ILE A 437 -20.69 -0.58 10.63
C ILE A 437 -21.44 -1.90 10.45
N GLN A 438 -21.60 -2.67 11.53
CA GLN A 438 -22.34 -3.95 11.48
C GLN A 438 -23.80 -3.77 11.09
N ALA A 439 -24.45 -2.68 11.51
CA ALA A 439 -25.82 -2.35 11.09
C ALA A 439 -25.95 -2.08 9.58
N GLU A 440 -24.87 -1.71 8.93
CA GLU A 440 -24.77 -1.45 7.49
C GLU A 440 -23.79 -2.42 6.78
N ALA A 441 -23.65 -3.65 7.32
CA ALA A 441 -22.65 -4.62 6.89
C ALA A 441 -22.70 -4.90 5.39
N ASP A 442 -23.89 -5.06 4.81
CA ASP A 442 -24.06 -5.35 3.38
C ASP A 442 -23.48 -4.22 2.51
N LEU A 443 -23.77 -2.96 2.85
CA LEU A 443 -23.23 -1.80 2.15
C LEU A 443 -21.70 -1.76 2.21
N PHE A 444 -21.10 -2.05 3.37
CA PHE A 444 -19.64 -2.00 3.54
C PHE A 444 -18.92 -3.26 3.04
N LEU A 445 -19.59 -4.37 2.88
CA LEU A 445 -19.03 -5.58 2.26
C LEU A 445 -19.14 -5.55 0.74
N ASN A 446 -20.27 -5.12 0.20
CA ASN A 446 -20.62 -5.29 -1.21
C ASN A 446 -20.69 -3.97 -1.99
N GLY A 447 -20.78 -2.82 -1.31
CA GLY A 447 -20.77 -1.51 -1.96
C GLY A 447 -19.43 -1.19 -2.60
N GLU A 448 -19.46 -0.55 -3.77
CA GLU A 448 -18.28 -0.19 -4.56
C GLU A 448 -17.90 1.28 -4.38
N VAL A 449 -16.62 1.56 -4.38
CA VAL A 449 -16.11 2.93 -4.55
C VAL A 449 -16.20 3.27 -6.04
N PRO A 450 -16.86 4.38 -6.43
CA PRO A 450 -16.89 4.80 -7.82
C PRO A 450 -15.49 4.99 -8.38
N ARG A 451 -15.25 4.49 -9.60
CA ARG A 451 -13.97 4.64 -10.28
C ARG A 451 -13.59 6.13 -10.41
N ALA A 452 -12.34 6.44 -10.15
CA ALA A 452 -11.81 7.79 -10.34
C ALA A 452 -11.68 8.16 -11.83
N GLU A 453 -11.73 9.46 -12.11
CA GLU A 453 -11.40 9.98 -13.46
C GLU A 453 -9.90 10.23 -13.64
N VAL A 454 -9.12 10.19 -12.55
CA VAL A 454 -7.67 10.41 -12.51
C VAL A 454 -6.97 9.14 -12.07
N GLY A 455 -5.93 8.76 -12.81
CA GLY A 455 -5.01 7.70 -12.45
C GLY A 455 -3.63 8.25 -12.07
N ILE A 456 -3.03 7.76 -10.99
CA ILE A 456 -1.62 7.99 -10.67
C ILE A 456 -0.84 6.75 -11.10
N VAL A 457 0.09 6.94 -12.03
CA VAL A 457 0.89 5.83 -12.56
C VAL A 457 1.93 5.40 -11.55
N VAL A 458 1.92 4.11 -11.20
CA VAL A 458 2.95 3.47 -10.40
C VAL A 458 3.87 2.69 -11.33
N ASN A 459 5.10 3.12 -11.41
CA ASN A 459 6.12 2.47 -12.23
C ASN A 459 7.06 1.67 -11.33
N GLU A 460 6.81 0.38 -11.17
CA GLU A 460 7.61 -0.50 -10.32
C GLU A 460 9.08 -0.55 -10.76
N ARG A 461 9.38 -0.43 -12.07
CA ARG A 461 10.76 -0.34 -12.58
C ARG A 461 11.50 0.89 -12.05
N GLN A 462 10.81 2.03 -11.95
CA GLN A 462 11.40 3.22 -11.33
C GLN A 462 11.83 2.96 -9.88
N PHE A 463 10.99 2.26 -9.11
CA PHE A 463 11.31 1.97 -7.72
C PHE A 463 12.43 0.94 -7.58
N GLN A 464 12.48 -0.08 -8.43
CA GLN A 464 13.56 -1.06 -8.48
C GLN A 464 14.89 -0.41 -8.88
N PHE A 465 14.89 0.44 -9.90
CA PHE A 465 16.04 1.27 -10.29
C PHE A 465 16.49 2.18 -9.16
N ALA A 466 15.56 2.92 -8.56
CA ALA A 466 15.86 3.86 -7.48
C ALA A 466 16.36 3.15 -6.21
N SER A 467 15.85 1.96 -5.90
CA SER A 467 16.32 1.17 -4.75
C SER A 467 17.74 0.63 -4.94
N ALA A 468 18.16 0.42 -6.20
CA ALA A 468 19.51 0.03 -6.55
C ALA A 468 20.48 1.22 -6.60
N SER A 469 20.00 2.46 -6.50
CA SER A 469 20.80 3.66 -6.61
C SER A 469 21.32 4.13 -5.25
N GLU A 470 22.54 4.65 -5.22
CA GLU A 470 23.04 5.44 -4.10
C GLU A 470 23.19 6.90 -4.52
N PRO A 471 22.88 7.81 -3.64
CA PRO A 471 22.25 7.63 -2.33
C PRO A 471 20.74 7.29 -2.45
N ALA A 472 20.21 6.67 -1.40
CA ALA A 472 18.78 6.22 -1.33
C ALA A 472 17.76 7.34 -1.45
N TYR A 473 18.16 8.62 -1.54
CA TYR A 473 17.22 9.72 -1.67
C TYR A 473 16.43 9.68 -2.99
N ILE A 474 16.94 9.08 -4.06
CA ILE A 474 16.19 8.91 -5.33
C ILE A 474 14.94 8.07 -5.08
N LEU A 475 15.04 6.99 -4.29
CA LEU A 475 13.88 6.19 -3.89
C LEU A 475 12.92 7.00 -3.03
N SER A 476 13.42 7.71 -2.02
CA SER A 476 12.58 8.54 -1.15
C SER A 476 11.85 9.64 -1.91
N GLN A 477 12.50 10.30 -2.86
CA GLN A 477 11.90 11.32 -3.71
C GLN A 477 10.86 10.75 -4.68
N SER A 478 11.09 9.55 -5.21
CA SER A 478 10.12 8.85 -6.06
C SER A 478 8.84 8.50 -5.28
N ILE A 479 9.00 7.99 -4.06
CA ILE A 479 7.86 7.71 -3.13
C ILE A 479 7.16 9.02 -2.75
N ALA A 480 7.93 10.06 -2.41
CA ALA A 480 7.39 11.37 -2.05
C ALA A 480 6.58 11.99 -3.20
N SER A 481 7.04 11.81 -4.45
CA SER A 481 6.33 12.31 -5.63
C SER A 481 4.94 11.67 -5.78
N VAL A 482 4.83 10.34 -5.64
CA VAL A 482 3.54 9.64 -5.64
C VAL A 482 2.62 10.17 -4.53
N ARG A 483 3.15 10.31 -3.31
CA ARG A 483 2.40 10.80 -2.15
C ARG A 483 1.91 12.22 -2.34
N GLY A 484 2.78 13.11 -2.81
CA GLY A 484 2.44 14.52 -2.96
C GLY A 484 1.43 14.78 -4.07
N LEU A 485 1.51 14.05 -5.20
CA LEU A 485 0.49 14.14 -6.25
C LEU A 485 -0.88 13.66 -5.73
N TYR A 486 -0.92 12.55 -5.00
CA TYR A 486 -2.17 12.11 -4.35
C TYR A 486 -2.68 13.16 -3.35
N LYS A 487 -1.80 13.74 -2.53
CA LYS A 487 -2.15 14.81 -1.58
C LYS A 487 -2.78 16.02 -2.28
N ALA A 488 -2.19 16.48 -3.38
CA ALA A 488 -2.74 17.59 -4.17
C ALA A 488 -4.17 17.29 -4.65
N LEU A 489 -4.39 16.10 -5.20
CA LEU A 489 -5.71 15.67 -5.66
C LEU A 489 -6.70 15.54 -4.50
N TRP A 490 -6.30 14.87 -3.42
CA TRP A 490 -7.14 14.67 -2.25
C TRP A 490 -7.59 16.00 -1.64
N SER A 491 -6.66 16.93 -1.41
CA SER A 491 -6.96 18.28 -0.91
C SER A 491 -7.83 19.08 -1.89
N GLY A 492 -7.69 18.83 -3.18
CA GLY A 492 -8.55 19.36 -4.24
C GLY A 492 -9.96 18.75 -4.29
N GLY A 493 -10.25 17.70 -3.53
CA GLY A 493 -11.51 16.95 -3.60
C GLY A 493 -11.61 16.08 -4.85
N ILE A 494 -10.49 15.67 -5.43
CA ILE A 494 -10.41 14.84 -6.63
C ILE A 494 -10.00 13.42 -6.21
N ALA A 495 -10.84 12.44 -6.54
CA ALA A 495 -10.49 11.04 -6.32
C ALA A 495 -9.43 10.58 -7.32
N ALA A 496 -8.53 9.70 -6.89
CA ALA A 496 -7.56 9.06 -7.76
C ALA A 496 -7.49 7.55 -7.50
N ASP A 497 -7.31 6.78 -8.55
CA ASP A 497 -6.89 5.39 -8.50
C ASP A 497 -5.40 5.30 -8.82
N PHE A 498 -4.75 4.19 -8.47
CA PHE A 498 -3.38 3.91 -8.87
C PHE A 498 -3.34 2.95 -10.05
N VAL A 499 -2.41 3.14 -10.97
CA VAL A 499 -2.35 2.39 -12.23
C VAL A 499 -0.93 1.86 -12.42
N ASN A 500 -0.77 0.56 -12.53
CA ASN A 500 0.53 -0.02 -12.84
C ASN A 500 0.97 0.34 -14.27
N ALA A 501 2.19 0.87 -14.40
CA ALA A 501 2.75 1.36 -15.66
C ALA A 501 2.83 0.31 -16.78
N GLU A 502 2.96 -0.96 -16.43
CA GLU A 502 3.09 -2.04 -17.41
C GLU A 502 1.73 -2.63 -17.86
N ARG A 503 0.62 -2.24 -17.20
CA ARG A 503 -0.68 -2.92 -17.34
C ARG A 503 -1.83 -2.08 -17.84
N PHE A 504 -1.68 -0.77 -17.92
CA PHE A 504 -2.82 0.09 -18.27
C PHE A 504 -3.25 -0.02 -19.74
N THR A 505 -2.47 -0.69 -20.58
CA THR A 505 -2.72 -0.82 -22.03
C THR A 505 -3.67 -1.93 -22.40
N GLU A 506 -3.90 -2.91 -21.52
CA GLU A 506 -4.61 -4.14 -21.87
C GLU A 506 -6.14 -3.96 -21.99
N ALA A 507 -6.72 -2.90 -21.44
CA ALA A 507 -8.18 -2.79 -21.27
C ALA A 507 -8.80 -1.47 -21.78
N GLY A 508 -8.07 -0.62 -22.51
CA GLY A 508 -8.52 0.76 -22.79
C GLY A 508 -8.57 1.57 -21.49
N THR A 509 -7.86 2.66 -21.41
CA THR A 509 -7.69 3.40 -20.15
C THR A 509 -8.91 4.27 -19.88
N PRO A 510 -9.67 4.01 -18.80
CA PRO A 510 -10.91 4.74 -18.51
C PRO A 510 -10.67 6.10 -17.87
N TYR A 511 -9.39 6.48 -17.65
CA TYR A 511 -9.02 7.72 -16.96
C TYR A 511 -8.96 8.87 -17.96
N LYS A 512 -9.51 10.02 -17.58
CA LYS A 512 -9.37 11.28 -18.34
C LYS A 512 -7.97 11.84 -18.24
N VAL A 513 -7.36 11.71 -17.04
CA VAL A 513 -6.04 12.22 -16.71
C VAL A 513 -5.20 11.11 -16.10
N MET A 514 -3.95 11.00 -16.52
CA MET A 514 -2.93 10.20 -15.87
C MET A 514 -1.79 11.10 -15.39
N LEU A 515 -1.43 10.97 -14.11
CA LEU A 515 -0.27 11.61 -13.52
C LEU A 515 0.89 10.62 -13.50
N LEU A 516 2.06 11.04 -13.93
CA LEU A 516 3.27 10.22 -14.02
C LEU A 516 4.35 10.79 -13.07
N PRO A 517 4.40 10.30 -11.82
CA PRO A 517 5.33 10.79 -10.80
C PRO A 517 6.76 10.28 -11.02
N ALA A 518 7.74 11.17 -10.92
CA ALA A 518 9.20 10.89 -10.92
C ALA A 518 9.63 9.78 -11.90
N PRO A 519 9.36 9.86 -13.20
CA PRO A 519 9.46 8.73 -14.13
C PRO A 519 10.86 8.58 -14.76
N LEU A 520 11.92 8.60 -13.96
CA LEU A 520 13.30 8.59 -14.45
C LEU A 520 13.65 7.32 -15.23
N CYS A 521 13.22 6.16 -14.76
CA CYS A 521 13.47 4.87 -15.40
C CYS A 521 12.20 4.34 -16.04
N MET A 522 12.23 4.04 -17.34
CA MET A 522 11.04 3.59 -18.05
C MET A 522 11.39 2.72 -19.26
N SER A 523 10.63 1.64 -19.45
CA SER A 523 10.76 0.82 -20.66
C SER A 523 10.20 1.54 -21.89
N SER A 524 10.78 1.24 -23.07
CA SER A 524 10.23 1.73 -24.32
C SER A 524 8.79 1.25 -24.58
N ALA A 525 8.38 0.11 -24.00
CA ALA A 525 7.01 -0.37 -24.09
C ALA A 525 6.06 0.54 -23.31
N THR A 526 6.41 0.89 -22.07
CA THR A 526 5.65 1.84 -21.24
C THR A 526 5.54 3.20 -21.92
N ALA A 527 6.65 3.73 -22.48
CA ALA A 527 6.64 5.00 -23.19
C ALA A 527 5.66 4.98 -24.40
N ARG A 528 5.67 3.91 -25.21
CA ARG A 528 4.70 3.73 -26.31
C ARG A 528 3.27 3.69 -25.81
N SER A 529 3.01 2.96 -24.75
CA SER A 529 1.68 2.85 -24.16
C SER A 529 1.13 4.18 -23.67
N LEU A 530 1.97 5.01 -23.04
CA LEU A 530 1.61 6.38 -22.64
C LEU A 530 1.31 7.25 -23.87
N ALA A 531 2.10 7.14 -24.94
CA ALA A 531 1.86 7.86 -26.19
C ALA A 531 0.54 7.43 -26.84
N ASP A 532 0.21 6.14 -26.84
CA ASP A 532 -1.06 5.61 -27.39
C ASP A 532 -2.27 6.08 -26.56
N TYR A 533 -2.13 6.12 -25.24
CA TYR A 533 -3.15 6.69 -24.36
C TYR A 533 -3.44 8.16 -24.72
N VAL A 534 -2.41 8.98 -24.86
CA VAL A 534 -2.59 10.40 -25.24
C VAL A 534 -3.16 10.52 -26.66
N ARG A 535 -2.62 9.75 -27.62
CA ARG A 535 -3.12 9.74 -29.01
C ARG A 535 -4.61 9.44 -29.09
N SER A 536 -5.11 8.58 -28.18
CA SER A 536 -6.52 8.17 -28.11
C SER A 536 -7.45 9.21 -27.47
N GLY A 537 -6.92 10.25 -26.81
CA GLY A 537 -7.71 11.34 -26.23
C GLY A 537 -7.49 11.59 -24.73
N GLY A 538 -6.58 10.83 -24.09
CA GLY A 538 -6.23 11.05 -22.69
C GLY A 538 -5.34 12.27 -22.46
N THR A 539 -5.31 12.76 -21.22
CA THR A 539 -4.36 13.79 -20.78
C THR A 539 -3.30 13.15 -19.89
N LEU A 540 -2.03 13.23 -20.29
CA LEU A 540 -0.88 12.79 -19.50
C LEU A 540 -0.18 14.00 -18.90
N ILE A 541 0.04 13.99 -17.59
CA ILE A 541 0.83 15.01 -16.87
C ILE A 541 2.02 14.30 -16.26
N SER A 542 3.21 14.54 -16.78
CA SER A 542 4.47 13.95 -16.34
C SER A 542 5.30 14.94 -15.54
N GLU A 543 5.95 14.47 -14.51
CA GLU A 543 7.07 15.16 -13.87
C GLU A 543 8.37 14.98 -14.69
N ALA A 544 9.45 15.56 -14.18
CA ALA A 544 10.72 15.73 -14.88
C ALA A 544 11.37 14.42 -15.34
N THR A 545 12.10 14.54 -16.44
CA THR A 545 13.02 13.57 -17.03
C THR A 545 12.40 12.19 -17.33
N PRO A 546 11.20 12.10 -17.94
CA PRO A 546 10.57 10.80 -18.18
C PRO A 546 11.43 9.92 -19.12
N GLY A 547 11.79 8.73 -18.60
CA GLY A 547 12.60 7.77 -19.35
C GLY A 547 14.04 8.21 -19.60
N ARG A 548 14.60 9.05 -18.74
CA ARG A 548 16.04 9.39 -18.76
C ARG A 548 16.92 8.14 -18.74
N PHE A 549 16.46 7.10 -18.09
CA PHE A 549 17.06 5.77 -18.08
C PHE A 549 16.07 4.76 -18.64
N ASP A 550 16.58 3.81 -19.41
CA ASP A 550 15.78 2.66 -19.83
C ASP A 550 15.59 1.65 -18.68
N ASP A 551 14.85 0.58 -18.94
CA ASP A 551 14.55 -0.45 -17.95
C ASP A 551 15.75 -1.35 -17.57
N TYR A 552 16.93 -1.09 -18.15
CA TYR A 552 18.22 -1.68 -17.80
C TYR A 552 19.15 -0.69 -17.08
N GLY A 553 18.71 0.56 -16.87
CA GLY A 553 19.51 1.60 -16.24
C GLY A 553 20.46 2.35 -17.15
N PHE A 554 20.41 2.15 -18.47
CA PHE A 554 21.22 2.92 -19.41
C PHE A 554 20.58 4.28 -19.68
N GLY A 555 21.40 5.33 -19.65
CA GLY A 555 20.97 6.68 -20.02
C GLY A 555 20.54 6.77 -21.48
N THR A 556 19.45 7.50 -21.72
CA THR A 556 18.96 7.77 -23.08
C THR A 556 19.65 9.01 -23.67
N PRO A 557 19.91 9.08 -25.00
CA PRO A 557 20.65 10.18 -25.60
C PRO A 557 20.03 11.56 -25.40
N ASP A 558 18.69 11.62 -25.36
CA ASP A 558 17.93 12.87 -25.32
C ASP A 558 17.49 13.27 -23.91
N GLU A 559 17.99 12.60 -22.87
CA GLU A 559 17.52 12.77 -21.46
C GLU A 559 15.98 12.55 -21.31
N LEU A 560 15.37 11.98 -22.32
CA LEU A 560 13.97 11.59 -22.43
C LEU A 560 13.88 10.22 -23.11
N GLY A 561 12.95 9.41 -22.70
CA GLY A 561 12.73 8.09 -23.31
C GLY A 561 12.36 8.15 -24.78
N ALA A 562 12.61 7.08 -25.52
CA ALA A 562 12.32 7.01 -26.95
C ALA A 562 10.85 7.31 -27.27
N GLY A 563 10.62 8.26 -28.18
CA GLY A 563 9.30 8.74 -28.59
C GLY A 563 8.65 9.75 -27.63
N LEU A 564 9.28 10.05 -26.50
CA LEU A 564 8.77 11.06 -25.55
C LEU A 564 9.04 12.50 -25.98
N PRO A 565 10.16 12.86 -26.67
CA PRO A 565 10.31 14.18 -27.27
C PRO A 565 9.15 14.55 -28.17
N GLU A 566 8.71 13.64 -29.04
CA GLU A 566 7.57 13.85 -29.94
C GLU A 566 6.24 13.92 -29.20
N LEU A 567 6.05 13.07 -28.18
CA LEU A 567 4.85 13.07 -27.35
C LEU A 567 4.66 14.41 -26.65
N PHE A 568 5.71 14.93 -26.03
CA PHE A 568 5.67 16.19 -25.28
C PHE A 568 5.92 17.43 -26.15
N GLY A 569 6.30 17.26 -27.42
CA GLY A 569 6.60 18.34 -28.36
C GLY A 569 7.79 19.20 -27.90
N VAL A 570 8.83 18.59 -27.37
CA VAL A 570 10.01 19.26 -26.78
C VAL A 570 11.32 18.54 -27.11
N GLU A 571 12.41 19.27 -26.99
CA GLU A 571 13.75 18.72 -26.86
C GLU A 571 14.30 19.09 -25.47
N HIS A 572 15.17 18.26 -24.94
CA HIS A 572 15.93 18.58 -23.74
C HIS A 572 16.92 19.73 -24.06
N GLU A 573 16.96 20.74 -23.21
CA GLU A 573 17.88 21.87 -23.35
C GLU A 573 18.99 21.81 -22.26
N ARG A 574 18.56 21.69 -21.00
CA ARG A 574 19.45 21.68 -19.85
C ARG A 574 18.81 20.98 -18.67
N LEU A 575 19.61 20.28 -17.88
CA LEU A 575 19.22 19.74 -16.60
C LEU A 575 20.09 20.32 -15.49
N ALA A 576 19.47 20.96 -14.52
CA ALA A 576 20.06 21.22 -13.22
C ALA A 576 19.48 20.22 -12.22
N ALA A 577 20.33 19.73 -11.33
CA ALA A 577 19.90 18.87 -10.22
C ALA A 577 20.51 19.43 -8.94
N TRP A 578 19.71 19.43 -7.89
CA TRP A 578 20.22 19.66 -6.56
C TRP A 578 20.28 18.33 -5.82
N VAL A 579 21.45 17.98 -5.35
CA VAL A 579 21.68 16.76 -4.58
C VAL A 579 22.02 17.22 -3.16
N PRO A 580 21.30 16.77 -2.13
CA PRO A 580 21.69 17.03 -0.74
C PRO A 580 23.12 16.52 -0.52
N GLU A 581 23.97 17.32 0.10
CA GLU A 581 25.26 16.82 0.57
C GLU A 581 25.01 15.65 1.52
N ALA A 582 25.77 14.56 1.31
CA ALA A 582 25.72 13.41 2.18
C ALA A 582 26.19 13.84 3.58
N SER A 583 25.26 14.16 4.46
CA SER A 583 25.53 14.26 5.88
C SER A 583 25.21 12.90 6.50
N ASP A 584 25.96 12.50 7.53
CA ASP A 584 25.77 11.24 8.28
C ASP A 584 24.46 11.16 9.07
N GLY A 585 23.46 11.93 8.68
CA GLY A 585 22.13 11.98 9.23
C GLY A 585 21.03 11.83 8.16
N PRO A 586 19.77 11.66 8.56
CA PRO A 586 18.67 11.69 7.60
C PRO A 586 18.72 12.98 6.79
N PRO A 587 18.42 12.95 5.48
CA PRO A 587 18.53 14.14 4.63
C PRO A 587 17.72 15.27 5.26
N PRO A 588 18.24 16.51 5.25
CA PRO A 588 17.52 17.64 5.80
C PRO A 588 16.15 17.73 5.16
N ASN A 589 15.10 17.79 5.98
CA ASN A 589 13.70 17.86 5.55
C ASN A 589 13.33 19.13 4.76
N LYS A 590 14.31 19.94 4.37
CA LYS A 590 14.10 21.12 3.52
C LYS A 590 15.30 21.28 2.60
N SER A 591 15.04 21.22 1.30
CA SER A 591 16.03 21.67 0.32
C SER A 591 16.27 23.17 0.53
N SER A 592 17.54 23.55 0.72
CA SER A 592 17.92 24.96 0.77
C SER A 592 17.84 25.64 -0.61
N HIS A 593 17.58 24.85 -1.66
CA HIS A 593 17.48 25.30 -3.03
C HIS A 593 16.07 25.08 -3.54
N SER A 594 15.36 26.16 -3.77
CA SER A 594 14.06 26.18 -4.41
C SER A 594 14.14 26.91 -5.74
N TRP A 595 13.49 26.36 -6.76
CA TRP A 595 13.35 27.03 -8.05
C TRP A 595 11.94 27.62 -8.18
N PRO A 596 11.77 28.95 -8.01
CA PRO A 596 10.49 29.58 -8.21
C PRO A 596 10.04 29.44 -9.68
N LEU A 597 8.80 29.03 -9.85
CA LEU A 597 8.20 28.81 -11.16
C LEU A 597 6.99 29.73 -11.32
N ASN A 598 6.86 30.34 -12.50
CA ASN A 598 5.75 31.22 -12.85
C ASN A 598 4.89 30.59 -13.96
N GLY A 599 3.59 30.57 -13.73
CA GLY A 599 2.61 30.02 -14.66
C GLY A 599 2.32 30.93 -15.86
N LEU A 600 2.13 30.33 -17.03
CA LEU A 600 1.71 30.98 -18.26
C LEU A 600 0.42 30.33 -18.81
N GLY A 601 -0.23 31.00 -19.75
CA GLY A 601 -1.42 30.45 -20.43
C GLY A 601 -2.52 30.05 -19.44
N GLY A 602 -2.91 28.78 -19.45
CA GLY A 602 -3.92 28.22 -18.53
C GLY A 602 -3.48 28.18 -17.06
N LEU A 603 -2.21 28.48 -16.75
CA LEU A 603 -1.66 28.60 -15.40
C LEU A 603 -1.26 30.04 -15.04
N ALA A 604 -1.63 31.03 -15.86
CA ALA A 604 -1.29 32.43 -15.60
C ALA A 604 -1.72 32.87 -14.19
N GLY A 605 -0.82 33.56 -13.49
CA GLY A 605 -1.01 34.00 -12.10
C GLY A 605 -0.82 32.92 -11.03
N ARG A 606 -0.48 31.69 -11.42
CA ARG A 606 -0.10 30.64 -10.49
C ARG A 606 1.41 30.58 -10.34
N HIS A 607 1.83 30.20 -9.13
CA HIS A 607 3.23 30.03 -8.78
C HIS A 607 3.45 28.62 -8.26
N ALA A 608 4.67 28.13 -8.43
CA ALA A 608 5.09 26.84 -7.88
C ALA A 608 6.58 26.90 -7.49
N VAL A 609 7.04 25.88 -6.82
CA VAL A 609 8.45 25.72 -6.46
C VAL A 609 8.92 24.32 -6.91
N GLY A 610 10.00 24.29 -7.67
CA GLY A 610 10.62 23.05 -8.13
C GLY A 610 11.43 22.39 -7.05
N ASN A 611 11.58 21.06 -7.15
CA ASN A 611 12.38 20.22 -6.26
C ASN A 611 13.19 19.20 -7.04
N LEU A 612 14.38 18.87 -6.57
CA LEU A 612 15.36 17.91 -7.05
C LEU A 612 15.91 18.20 -8.45
N TYR A 613 15.05 18.34 -9.43
CA TYR A 613 15.40 18.61 -10.83
C TYR A 613 14.81 19.91 -11.33
N LEU A 614 15.56 20.61 -12.19
CA LEU A 614 15.07 21.67 -13.04
C LEU A 614 15.47 21.35 -14.48
N GLN A 615 14.55 20.80 -15.24
CA GLN A 615 14.72 20.46 -16.65
C GLN A 615 14.22 21.62 -17.51
N ALA A 616 15.12 22.32 -18.18
CA ALA A 616 14.79 23.29 -19.20
C ALA A 616 14.48 22.59 -20.52
N LEU A 617 13.47 23.11 -21.23
CA LEU A 617 12.86 22.52 -22.41
C LEU A 617 12.96 23.48 -23.60
N LYS A 618 13.40 22.97 -24.73
CA LYS A 618 13.29 23.65 -26.02
C LYS A 618 12.02 23.19 -26.74
N LEU A 619 11.11 24.10 -27.00
CA LEU A 619 9.81 23.77 -27.60
C LEU A 619 9.95 23.32 -29.06
N ARG A 620 9.22 22.24 -29.41
CA ARG A 620 9.09 21.65 -30.75
C ARG A 620 7.61 21.36 -31.06
N GLY A 621 6.82 22.43 -31.08
CA GLY A 621 5.38 22.35 -31.28
C GLY A 621 4.55 22.41 -30.00
N ALA A 622 5.15 22.33 -28.85
CA ALA A 622 4.50 22.54 -27.56
C ALA A 622 4.38 24.03 -27.22
N GLU A 623 3.51 24.34 -26.25
CA GLU A 623 3.33 25.67 -25.67
C GLU A 623 3.92 25.71 -24.25
N ALA A 624 4.58 26.81 -23.86
CA ALA A 624 5.08 27.00 -22.51
C ALA A 624 3.94 27.24 -21.52
N ILE A 625 4.02 26.57 -20.35
CA ILE A 625 3.05 26.75 -19.26
C ILE A 625 3.70 27.09 -17.91
N LEU A 626 5.01 26.80 -17.73
CA LEU A 626 5.79 27.16 -16.55
C LEU A 626 7.16 27.68 -16.96
N MET A 627 7.61 28.74 -16.28
CA MET A 627 8.91 29.37 -16.50
C MET A 627 9.71 29.45 -15.20
N HIS A 628 11.05 29.27 -15.30
CA HIS A 628 12.02 29.68 -14.29
C HIS A 628 13.00 30.69 -14.92
N GLY A 629 12.86 31.97 -14.58
CA GLY A 629 13.57 33.02 -15.33
C GLY A 629 13.20 32.95 -16.79
N ASP A 630 14.20 32.88 -17.67
CA ASP A 630 14.02 32.76 -19.13
C ASP A 630 13.86 31.33 -19.63
N TYR A 631 13.98 30.32 -18.73
CA TYR A 631 13.86 28.92 -19.12
C TYR A 631 12.43 28.44 -19.09
N VAL A 632 12.01 27.76 -20.16
CA VAL A 632 10.77 26.98 -20.18
C VAL A 632 11.03 25.70 -19.36
N VAL A 633 10.26 25.51 -18.29
CA VAL A 633 10.34 24.35 -17.40
C VAL A 633 9.02 23.59 -17.30
N GLY A 634 8.02 24.01 -18.07
CA GLY A 634 6.77 23.27 -18.22
C GLY A 634 6.13 23.56 -19.56
N SER A 635 5.66 22.51 -20.23
CA SER A 635 5.06 22.57 -21.55
C SER A 635 3.77 21.79 -21.65
N THR A 636 2.93 22.17 -22.60
CA THR A 636 1.74 21.42 -23.01
C THR A 636 1.74 21.21 -24.51
N HIS A 637 1.40 20.00 -24.95
CA HIS A 637 1.40 19.61 -26.36
C HIS A 637 0.14 18.83 -26.72
N VAL A 638 -0.47 19.15 -27.84
CA VAL A 638 -1.57 18.37 -28.43
C VAL A 638 -0.97 17.23 -29.24
N TYR A 639 -1.25 15.98 -28.82
CA TYR A 639 -0.75 14.78 -29.49
C TYR A 639 -1.92 13.84 -29.85
N GLY A 640 -2.19 13.70 -31.13
CA GLY A 640 -3.38 12.99 -31.58
C GLY A 640 -4.66 13.67 -31.12
N LYS A 641 -5.52 12.96 -30.39
CA LYS A 641 -6.78 13.49 -29.82
C LYS A 641 -6.62 14.01 -28.39
N GLY A 642 -5.48 13.78 -27.75
CA GLY A 642 -5.25 14.09 -26.35
C GLY A 642 -4.20 15.16 -26.15
N ARG A 643 -3.70 15.24 -24.92
CA ARG A 643 -2.79 16.28 -24.48
C ARG A 643 -1.69 15.68 -23.58
N ALA A 644 -0.45 16.05 -23.84
CA ALA A 644 0.69 15.75 -23.00
C ALA A 644 1.20 17.03 -22.32
N VAL A 645 1.45 16.94 -21.03
CA VAL A 645 2.04 18.00 -20.19
C VAL A 645 3.32 17.48 -19.56
N LEU A 646 4.42 18.20 -19.75
CA LEU A 646 5.68 17.92 -19.09
C LEU A 646 6.00 19.03 -18.11
N ILE A 647 6.23 18.67 -16.85
CA ILE A 647 6.68 19.56 -15.76
C ILE A 647 8.14 19.21 -15.48
N GLY A 648 9.05 20.12 -15.76
CA GLY A 648 10.51 19.90 -15.67
C GLY A 648 11.06 19.86 -14.24
N THR A 649 10.25 19.46 -13.27
CA THR A 649 10.62 19.30 -11.86
C THR A 649 9.74 18.28 -11.16
N LEU A 650 10.02 17.95 -9.88
CA LEU A 650 9.20 17.05 -9.06
C LEU A 650 8.29 17.84 -8.13
N LEU A 651 7.14 18.31 -8.62
CA LEU A 651 6.15 19.04 -7.81
C LEU A 651 5.55 18.16 -6.71
N GLY A 652 5.34 16.87 -7.01
CA GLY A 652 4.78 15.92 -6.03
C GLY A 652 5.70 15.75 -4.83
N SER A 653 7.01 15.58 -5.03
CA SER A 653 7.92 15.45 -3.90
C SER A 653 7.97 16.72 -3.05
N ALA A 654 7.96 17.90 -3.67
CA ALA A 654 7.88 19.18 -2.96
C ALA A 654 6.61 19.28 -2.09
N ILE A 655 5.45 18.89 -2.64
CA ILE A 655 4.18 18.86 -1.91
C ILE A 655 4.24 17.90 -0.71
N ALA A 656 4.84 16.72 -0.88
CA ALA A 656 4.98 15.74 0.19
C ALA A 656 5.91 16.24 1.32
N GLU A 657 6.91 17.03 0.98
CA GLU A 657 7.85 17.65 1.92
C GLU A 657 7.28 18.89 2.65
N GLY A 658 6.04 19.28 2.33
CA GLY A 658 5.35 20.37 3.01
C GLY A 658 5.38 21.71 2.26
N GLU A 659 5.79 21.72 0.99
CA GLU A 659 5.74 22.93 0.17
C GLU A 659 4.28 23.40 -0.04
N THR A 660 4.00 24.63 0.30
CA THR A 660 2.65 25.22 0.27
C THR A 660 2.49 26.34 -0.77
N SER A 661 3.53 26.62 -1.55
CA SER A 661 3.61 27.80 -2.44
C SER A 661 2.86 27.65 -3.77
N GLY A 662 1.77 26.88 -3.81
CA GLY A 662 0.91 26.77 -4.99
C GLY A 662 1.12 25.54 -5.85
N ASN A 663 2.07 24.64 -5.52
CA ASN A 663 2.33 23.40 -6.27
C ASN A 663 1.06 22.56 -6.43
N ALA A 664 0.28 22.38 -5.36
CA ALA A 664 -0.98 21.64 -5.39
C ALA A 664 -2.02 22.32 -6.29
N GLU A 665 -2.04 23.66 -6.34
CA GLU A 665 -2.92 24.41 -7.21
C GLU A 665 -2.55 24.27 -8.70
N VAL A 666 -1.26 24.19 -9.01
CA VAL A 666 -0.82 23.90 -10.40
C VAL A 666 -1.32 22.52 -10.83
N ILE A 667 -1.11 21.48 -10.01
CA ILE A 667 -1.58 20.12 -10.34
C ILE A 667 -3.11 20.08 -10.49
N THR A 668 -3.86 20.62 -9.55
CA THR A 668 -5.33 20.59 -9.60
C THR A 668 -5.88 21.43 -10.76
N SER A 669 -5.22 22.52 -11.12
CA SER A 669 -5.60 23.34 -12.31
C SER A 669 -5.38 22.57 -13.62
N LEU A 670 -4.26 21.88 -13.77
CA LEU A 670 -4.00 21.04 -14.95
C LEU A 670 -5.05 19.92 -15.07
N VAL A 671 -5.42 19.31 -13.97
CA VAL A 671 -6.46 18.26 -13.93
C VAL A 671 -7.85 18.86 -14.25
N ALA A 672 -8.17 20.03 -13.72
CA ALA A 672 -9.42 20.73 -14.02
C ALA A 672 -9.51 21.15 -15.51
N ASN A 673 -8.40 21.59 -16.10
CA ASN A 673 -8.32 21.94 -17.53
C ASN A 673 -8.59 20.71 -18.44
N ALA A 674 -8.39 19.50 -17.95
CA ALA A 674 -8.76 18.26 -18.61
C ALA A 674 -10.22 17.83 -18.36
N GLY A 675 -11.04 18.68 -17.72
CA GLY A 675 -12.47 18.45 -17.51
C GLY A 675 -12.84 17.58 -16.32
N VAL A 676 -11.90 17.34 -15.40
CA VAL A 676 -12.18 16.65 -14.12
C VAL A 676 -12.71 17.67 -13.11
N LYS A 677 -13.79 17.31 -12.42
CA LYS A 677 -14.41 18.18 -11.43
C LYS A 677 -14.19 17.63 -10.02
N PRO A 678 -13.94 18.50 -9.02
CA PRO A 678 -13.92 18.09 -7.62
C PRO A 678 -15.25 17.47 -7.18
N ASP A 679 -15.20 16.43 -6.34
CA ASP A 679 -16.37 15.85 -5.67
C ASP A 679 -16.46 16.45 -4.26
N ARG A 680 -17.27 17.51 -4.13
CA ARG A 680 -17.45 18.28 -2.90
C ARG A 680 -18.92 18.57 -2.63
N VAL A 681 -19.19 18.92 -1.36
CA VAL A 681 -20.42 19.55 -0.92
C VAL A 681 -20.02 20.84 -0.21
N GLY A 682 -20.14 21.97 -0.88
CA GLY A 682 -19.57 23.22 -0.42
C GLY A 682 -18.07 23.08 -0.17
N SER A 683 -17.61 23.34 1.04
CA SER A 683 -16.22 23.19 1.46
C SER A 683 -15.83 21.77 1.91
N LEU A 684 -16.80 20.87 2.12
CA LEU A 684 -16.54 19.47 2.49
C LEU A 684 -16.12 18.64 1.30
N LEU A 685 -15.04 17.84 1.44
CA LEU A 685 -14.68 16.81 0.48
C LEU A 685 -15.67 15.66 0.59
N ARG A 686 -16.03 15.04 -0.54
CA ARG A 686 -16.94 13.89 -0.55
C ARG A 686 -16.30 12.66 -1.15
N ARG A 687 -16.44 11.53 -0.45
CA ARG A 687 -16.16 10.19 -0.97
C ARG A 687 -17.43 9.36 -0.87
N ARG A 688 -17.59 8.36 -1.73
CA ARG A 688 -18.83 7.55 -1.79
C ARG A 688 -18.54 6.07 -1.87
N ARG A 689 -19.47 5.28 -1.28
CA ARG A 689 -19.64 3.86 -1.59
C ARG A 689 -21.09 3.64 -2.05
N VAL A 690 -21.29 2.80 -3.07
CA VAL A 690 -22.60 2.62 -3.71
C VAL A 690 -22.94 1.16 -3.80
N LEU A 691 -24.15 0.80 -3.35
CA LEU A 691 -24.75 -0.53 -3.47
C LEU A 691 -26.19 -0.37 -3.98
N GLY A 692 -26.39 -0.60 -5.28
CA GLY A 692 -27.68 -0.37 -5.91
C GLY A 692 -28.17 1.07 -5.74
N LYS A 693 -29.28 1.26 -5.02
CA LYS A 693 -29.84 2.58 -4.71
C LYS A 693 -29.31 3.17 -3.41
N THR A 694 -28.69 2.36 -2.57
CA THR A 694 -28.12 2.80 -1.29
C THR A 694 -26.71 3.34 -1.49
N SER A 695 -26.37 4.44 -0.84
CA SER A 695 -25.02 4.98 -0.86
C SER A 695 -24.58 5.49 0.51
N ALA A 696 -23.31 5.27 0.83
CA ALA A 696 -22.63 5.95 1.92
C ALA A 696 -21.86 7.16 1.38
N TRP A 697 -22.09 8.34 1.94
CA TRP A 697 -21.37 9.56 1.66
C TRP A 697 -20.49 9.90 2.86
N PHE A 698 -19.19 9.92 2.64
CA PHE A 698 -18.21 10.36 3.62
C PHE A 698 -17.90 11.83 3.33
N LEU A 699 -18.34 12.69 4.24
CA LEU A 699 -18.13 14.13 4.17
C LEU A 699 -16.98 14.49 5.10
N ILE A 700 -15.90 14.98 4.51
CA ILE A 700 -14.64 15.23 5.20
C ILE A 700 -14.46 16.75 5.30
N ASN A 701 -14.32 17.25 6.50
CA ASN A 701 -13.96 18.64 6.74
C ASN A 701 -12.43 18.81 6.67
N PRO A 702 -11.90 19.46 5.63
CA PRO A 702 -10.47 19.68 5.51
C PRO A 702 -9.96 20.89 6.30
N THR A 703 -10.77 21.53 7.12
CA THR A 703 -10.42 22.78 7.80
C THR A 703 -10.29 22.61 9.31
N HIS A 704 -9.60 23.53 9.96
CA HIS A 704 -9.47 23.61 11.42
C HIS A 704 -10.68 24.25 12.12
N GLN A 705 -11.75 24.54 11.37
CA GLN A 705 -12.99 25.11 11.91
C GLN A 705 -14.16 24.15 11.63
N PRO A 706 -15.20 24.12 12.46
CA PRO A 706 -16.43 23.42 12.13
C PRO A 706 -17.01 23.96 10.81
N VAL A 707 -17.43 23.06 9.92
CA VAL A 707 -18.06 23.41 8.64
C VAL A 707 -19.50 22.96 8.66
N ARG A 708 -20.41 23.91 8.39
CA ARG A 708 -21.83 23.66 8.21
C ARG A 708 -22.22 23.85 6.76
N GLU A 709 -22.78 22.80 6.15
CA GLU A 709 -23.23 22.80 4.77
C GLU A 709 -24.67 22.33 4.64
N THR A 710 -25.32 22.73 3.55
CA THR A 710 -26.66 22.25 3.21
C THR A 710 -26.58 21.35 1.99
N LEU A 711 -26.97 20.09 2.21
CA LEU A 711 -27.07 19.08 1.17
C LEU A 711 -28.42 19.20 0.46
N GLN A 712 -28.42 19.28 -0.86
CA GLN A 712 -29.63 19.13 -1.68
C GLN A 712 -29.79 17.64 -2.00
N LEU A 713 -30.86 17.02 -1.52
CA LEU A 713 -31.19 15.62 -1.78
C LEU A 713 -31.94 15.51 -3.11
N SER A 714 -31.58 14.53 -3.91
CA SER A 714 -32.21 14.27 -5.22
C SER A 714 -33.60 13.66 -5.12
N THR A 715 -33.90 12.99 -4.00
CA THR A 715 -35.16 12.29 -3.73
C THR A 715 -35.60 12.55 -2.29
N ASP A 716 -36.86 12.20 -1.97
CA ASP A 716 -37.38 12.20 -0.59
C ASP A 716 -36.93 10.97 0.22
N GLY A 717 -35.77 10.41 -0.12
CA GLY A 717 -35.18 9.25 0.54
C GLY A 717 -34.77 9.52 1.99
N SER A 718 -34.65 8.46 2.76
CA SER A 718 -34.18 8.54 4.14
C SER A 718 -32.66 8.78 4.20
N VAL A 719 -32.23 9.65 5.10
CA VAL A 719 -30.82 9.88 5.38
C VAL A 719 -30.54 9.56 6.84
N THR A 720 -29.53 8.75 7.06
CA THR A 720 -29.08 8.36 8.39
C THR A 720 -27.60 8.74 8.54
N ASN A 721 -27.23 9.45 9.59
CA ASN A 721 -25.83 9.56 9.97
C ASN A 721 -25.43 8.24 10.66
N LEU A 722 -24.36 7.62 10.19
CA LEU A 722 -23.92 6.29 10.66
C LEU A 722 -23.77 6.21 12.18
N LEU A 723 -23.36 7.30 12.82
CA LEU A 723 -23.05 7.34 14.25
C LEU A 723 -24.13 8.01 15.11
N SER A 724 -24.95 8.91 14.56
CA SER A 724 -25.95 9.67 15.32
C SER A 724 -27.40 9.31 14.95
N GLY A 725 -27.62 8.45 13.98
CA GLY A 725 -28.97 7.98 13.62
C GLY A 725 -29.66 8.81 12.54
N ALA A 726 -30.99 8.67 12.46
CA ALA A 726 -31.81 9.28 11.42
C ALA A 726 -31.77 10.82 11.45
N LEU A 727 -31.60 11.41 10.28
CA LEU A 727 -31.58 12.86 10.09
C LEU A 727 -32.90 13.31 9.44
N LYS A 728 -33.40 14.48 9.86
CA LYS A 728 -34.60 15.07 9.28
C LYS A 728 -34.19 16.05 8.18
N SER A 729 -34.68 15.82 6.97
CA SER A 729 -34.61 16.81 5.88
C SER A 729 -35.88 17.68 5.88
N LYS A 730 -35.76 18.93 5.48
CA LYS A 730 -36.87 19.83 5.21
C LYS A 730 -36.74 20.30 3.75
N ASP A 731 -37.82 20.14 2.99
CA ASP A 731 -37.84 20.54 1.55
C ASP A 731 -36.65 19.97 0.74
N ARG A 732 -36.29 18.69 0.99
CA ARG A 732 -35.11 18.03 0.41
C ARG A 732 -33.77 18.68 0.76
N GLN A 733 -33.75 19.55 1.74
CA GLN A 733 -32.54 20.14 2.26
C GLN A 733 -32.16 19.53 3.60
N LEU A 734 -30.91 19.13 3.74
CA LEU A 734 -30.35 18.58 4.97
C LEU A 734 -29.15 19.44 5.39
N SER A 735 -29.26 20.11 6.55
CA SER A 735 -28.12 20.78 7.14
C SER A 735 -27.26 19.76 7.89
N ILE A 736 -25.96 19.76 7.62
CA ILE A 736 -24.96 18.95 8.30
C ILE A 736 -23.83 19.81 8.79
N GLU A 737 -23.34 19.51 9.99
CA GLU A 737 -22.15 20.12 10.56
C GLU A 737 -21.10 19.01 10.75
N VAL A 738 -19.88 19.27 10.28
CA VAL A 738 -18.72 18.38 10.44
C VAL A 738 -17.65 19.13 11.22
N GLY A 739 -17.23 18.56 12.33
CA GLY A 739 -16.20 19.13 13.21
C GLY A 739 -14.86 19.37 12.49
N PRO A 740 -13.95 20.11 13.11
CA PRO A 740 -12.62 20.38 12.55
C PRO A 740 -11.89 19.10 12.23
N LEU A 741 -11.35 18.98 11.00
CA LEU A 741 -10.55 17.83 10.54
C LEU A 741 -11.23 16.47 10.82
N ASP A 742 -12.58 16.42 10.74
CA ASP A 742 -13.37 15.23 11.06
C ASP A 742 -14.11 14.68 9.83
N ILE A 743 -14.70 13.51 9.96
CA ILE A 743 -15.47 12.82 8.93
C ILE A 743 -16.87 12.51 9.48
N ALA A 744 -17.89 12.83 8.70
CA ALA A 744 -19.25 12.32 8.88
C ALA A 744 -19.56 11.30 7.77
N CYS A 745 -20.24 10.21 8.13
CA CYS A 745 -20.73 9.21 7.18
C CYS A 745 -22.26 9.24 7.15
N LEU A 746 -22.84 9.54 6.00
CA LEU A 746 -24.26 9.57 5.76
C LEU A 746 -24.68 8.38 4.88
N ILE A 747 -25.69 7.64 5.31
CA ILE A 747 -26.32 6.58 4.54
C ILE A 747 -27.58 7.13 3.89
N LEU A 748 -27.64 7.09 2.57
CA LEU A 748 -28.75 7.54 1.74
C LEU A 748 -29.43 6.31 1.13
N ARG A 749 -30.78 6.24 1.25
CA ARG A 749 -31.62 5.16 0.71
C ARG A 749 -32.75 5.72 -0.12
#